data_09b1b8aebc7e4106c12493bf54d21ba9
#
_entry.id   09b1b8aebc7e4106c12493bf54d21ba9
#
_cell.length_a   1.000
_cell.length_b   1.000
_cell.length_c   1.000
_cell.angle_alpha   90.00
_cell.angle_beta   90.00
_cell.angle_gamma   90.00
#
_symmetry.space_group_name_H-M   'P 1'
#
loop_
_entity.id
_entity.type
_entity.pdbx_description
1 polymer ?
#
loop_
_entity_poly.entity_id
_entity_poly.type
_entity_poly.pdbx_seq_one_letter_code
_entity_poly.pdbx_strand_id
1 'polypeptide(L)'
;MLSQISIKTLIDEQTLSSLYDFVMMGFSLIKSHFVNSRQLFRQYWANKTINYSVRVLLALIGAVIPCWYLGENTAITPLILGIIAAALAETEDKLSGRLKALFFTFICFAVAAFSIELLFDTPILFAIGLFLSTISFIMLGALGPRYASIAFGSLLIAIYTMLGADQSPNLWYQPTLLLGGAAWYYSISLTWQIFWPLQPVQQNLATVFKTMAMYLNIKSELFHPVTNLIPQPYRLQEAKNNAQMVTALNNSKTSLLTRAKRGHVVGASDRFLKIYFIAQDIHERVSSSHYRYQDLANTFNRSDILFRFKHLLHSQSLACEEVARCLSLGLPYQHAQTSIFALDELQQSLLALKEQHRPEWRLSLIQLDYLFNNLATVERQFANISNPERTCLENEDDTVLSDQGAHTPKAMWQRLRANLTPDSILFRHAIRMAIALTAGYGIIQAFNLNHGYWILLTTLFVCQPNYSATKEKLVARIAGTLIGLVVGTLLLVLFPSIDSQLVLMVIAGVLFFAFRLANYGFATAFITILVLFCFNQLGEGYAVILPRLGDTIVGCALAVVAVTYILPDWQSKRLHKVMADTVTAHQDYLSNIIAQYRAGKKDSLQYRLSRRQAHNNEAALSSAISNMLIEPGKYQTAVDESFRFLCLCHAMLSYISALGAHRTRLKDEETHQLVAESHRIIHSHLNQIQCQLNNKEFNVENNIRNEEGIEKRLSEWRDEDENSVRMVLQQLHLIHQILPEMHSLSEILSTPSKPESK
;
A
#
# COMPACT_ATOMS: atom_id res chain seq x y z
N MET A 1 -41.45 -80.38 8.25
CA MET A 1 -40.81 -79.83 9.45
C MET A 1 -39.42 -79.24 9.03
N LEU A 2 -39.42 -78.23 8.25
CA LEU A 2 -38.25 -77.50 7.84
C LEU A 2 -38.73 -76.24 7.09
N SER A 3 -39.27 -75.29 7.83
CA SER A 3 -39.49 -73.96 7.33
C SER A 3 -39.71 -73.01 8.51
N GLN A 4 -38.86 -72.12 8.73
CA GLN A 4 -38.78 -70.91 9.59
C GLN A 4 -37.59 -70.91 10.52
N ILE A 5 -36.39 -70.79 9.88
CA ILE A 5 -35.27 -70.16 10.60
C ILE A 5 -35.26 -68.72 10.13
N SER A 6 -35.79 -67.87 11.00
CA SER A 6 -35.78 -66.41 10.80
C SER A 6 -34.33 -65.90 10.81
N ILE A 7 -33.93 -65.21 9.75
CA ILE A 7 -32.65 -64.57 9.60
C ILE A 7 -32.34 -63.54 10.70
N LYS A 8 -33.30 -63.33 11.62
CA LYS A 8 -33.19 -62.39 12.74
C LYS A 8 -32.38 -62.84 13.94
N THR A 9 -31.92 -64.12 13.97
CA THR A 9 -31.23 -64.71 15.14
C THR A 9 -29.75 -65.01 14.89
N LEU A 10 -29.17 -64.55 13.78
CA LEU A 10 -27.76 -64.83 13.45
C LEU A 10 -26.83 -63.59 13.45
N ILE A 11 -27.36 -62.42 13.73
CA ILE A 11 -26.55 -61.21 13.88
C ILE A 11 -26.90 -60.62 15.23
N ASP A 12 -25.97 -60.79 16.18
CA ASP A 12 -26.02 -60.21 17.52
C ASP A 12 -26.18 -58.69 17.42
N GLU A 13 -27.10 -58.08 18.18
CA GLU A 13 -27.32 -56.62 18.18
C GLU A 13 -26.01 -55.82 18.47
N GLN A 14 -25.06 -56.46 19.20
CA GLN A 14 -23.75 -55.90 19.46
C GLN A 14 -22.86 -55.85 18.22
N THR A 15 -22.95 -56.86 17.30
CA THR A 15 -22.20 -56.85 16.04
C THR A 15 -22.79 -55.87 15.03
N LEU A 16 -24.10 -55.63 15.02
CA LEU A 16 -24.74 -54.58 14.21
C LEU A 16 -24.39 -53.20 14.70
N SER A 17 -24.38 -52.96 16.02
CA SER A 17 -23.96 -51.72 16.63
C SER A 17 -22.46 -51.43 16.34
N SER A 18 -21.59 -52.43 16.50
CA SER A 18 -20.16 -52.22 16.22
C SER A 18 -19.86 -52.01 14.72
N LEU A 19 -20.66 -52.60 13.81
CA LEU A 19 -20.52 -52.31 12.35
C LEU A 19 -21.02 -50.90 12.02
N TYR A 20 -22.11 -50.47 12.65
CA TYR A 20 -22.64 -49.12 12.50
C TYR A 20 -21.65 -48.08 13.00
N ASP A 21 -21.04 -48.27 14.17
CA ASP A 21 -20.01 -47.39 14.74
C ASP A 21 -18.75 -47.38 13.89
N PHE A 22 -18.31 -48.51 13.35
CA PHE A 22 -17.16 -48.59 12.42
C PHE A 22 -17.43 -47.86 11.10
N VAL A 23 -18.63 -48.01 10.53
CA VAL A 23 -19.06 -47.28 9.32
C VAL A 23 -19.17 -45.80 9.59
N MET A 24 -19.77 -45.38 10.73
CA MET A 24 -19.86 -43.96 11.12
C MET A 24 -18.52 -43.36 11.45
N MET A 25 -17.58 -44.13 12.05
CA MET A 25 -16.20 -43.72 12.27
C MET A 25 -15.43 -43.56 10.94
N GLY A 26 -15.65 -44.48 9.99
CA GLY A 26 -15.11 -44.38 8.61
C GLY A 26 -15.67 -43.15 7.88
N PHE A 27 -16.96 -42.90 7.95
CA PHE A 27 -17.59 -41.68 7.38
C PHE A 27 -17.09 -40.41 8.07
N SER A 28 -16.86 -40.41 9.37
CA SER A 28 -16.30 -39.30 10.14
C SER A 28 -14.86 -39.02 9.72
N LEU A 29 -14.02 -40.04 9.54
CA LEU A 29 -12.65 -39.92 9.06
C LEU A 29 -12.57 -39.40 7.62
N ILE A 30 -13.42 -39.90 6.73
CA ILE A 30 -13.53 -39.42 5.34
C ILE A 30 -14.03 -37.97 5.34
N LYS A 31 -15.04 -37.65 6.15
CA LYS A 31 -15.57 -36.29 6.27
C LYS A 31 -14.51 -35.33 6.87
N SER A 32 -13.74 -35.75 7.84
CA SER A 32 -12.64 -34.94 8.42
C SER A 32 -11.49 -34.73 7.42
N HIS A 33 -11.15 -35.73 6.61
CA HIS A 33 -10.15 -35.59 5.55
C HIS A 33 -10.64 -34.68 4.41
N PHE A 34 -11.89 -34.78 3.99
CA PHE A 34 -12.48 -33.86 3.01
C PHE A 34 -12.66 -32.44 3.54
N VAL A 35 -12.97 -32.26 4.80
CA VAL A 35 -13.06 -30.95 5.44
C VAL A 35 -11.65 -30.32 5.56
N ASN A 36 -10.65 -31.10 5.97
CA ASN A 36 -9.27 -30.64 6.03
C ASN A 36 -8.71 -30.27 4.64
N SER A 37 -8.95 -31.08 3.62
CA SER A 37 -8.51 -30.78 2.26
C SER A 37 -9.20 -29.54 1.66
N ARG A 38 -10.49 -29.34 1.93
CA ARG A 38 -11.21 -28.11 1.54
C ARG A 38 -10.71 -26.87 2.29
N GLN A 39 -10.39 -26.97 3.57
CA GLN A 39 -9.82 -25.87 4.34
C GLN A 39 -8.42 -25.52 3.86
N LEU A 40 -7.55 -26.52 3.63
CA LEU A 40 -6.24 -26.33 3.04
C LEU A 40 -6.34 -25.68 1.66
N PHE A 41 -7.20 -26.18 0.79
CA PHE A 41 -7.42 -25.58 -0.54
C PHE A 41 -7.86 -24.12 -0.43
N ARG A 42 -8.81 -23.79 0.47
CA ARG A 42 -9.22 -22.41 0.72
C ARG A 42 -8.07 -21.54 1.24
N GLN A 43 -7.22 -22.04 2.13
CA GLN A 43 -6.06 -21.33 2.65
C GLN A 43 -5.04 -21.00 1.55
N TYR A 44 -4.69 -21.99 0.71
CA TYR A 44 -3.80 -21.74 -0.42
C TYR A 44 -4.42 -20.80 -1.46
N TRP A 45 -5.72 -20.98 -1.74
CA TRP A 45 -6.44 -20.17 -2.72
C TRP A 45 -6.66 -18.71 -2.28
N ALA A 46 -6.77 -18.48 -0.98
CA ALA A 46 -6.87 -17.15 -0.38
C ALA A 46 -5.58 -16.33 -0.51
N ASN A 47 -4.44 -16.99 -0.67
CA ASN A 47 -3.16 -16.32 -0.83
C ASN A 47 -3.08 -15.65 -2.21
N LYS A 48 -2.99 -14.29 -2.21
CA LYS A 48 -2.90 -13.47 -3.43
C LYS A 48 -1.77 -13.92 -4.36
N THR A 49 -0.62 -14.25 -3.79
CA THR A 49 0.56 -14.68 -4.53
C THR A 49 0.34 -16.01 -5.21
N ILE A 50 -0.20 -17.02 -4.49
CA ILE A 50 -0.45 -18.35 -5.04
C ILE A 50 -1.49 -18.29 -6.15
N ASN A 51 -2.60 -17.57 -5.91
CA ASN A 51 -3.65 -17.40 -6.91
C ASN A 51 -3.14 -16.76 -8.21
N TYR A 52 -2.31 -15.73 -8.06
CA TYR A 52 -1.68 -15.07 -9.20
C TYR A 52 -0.69 -15.99 -9.92
N SER A 53 0.12 -16.75 -9.16
CA SER A 53 1.10 -17.71 -9.72
C SER A 53 0.43 -18.85 -10.50
N VAL A 54 -0.74 -19.33 -10.05
CA VAL A 54 -1.51 -20.35 -10.77
C VAL A 54 -2.01 -19.82 -12.11
N ARG A 55 -2.49 -18.57 -12.18
CA ARG A 55 -2.88 -17.95 -13.47
C ARG A 55 -1.71 -17.88 -14.44
N VAL A 56 -0.55 -17.46 -13.95
CA VAL A 56 0.67 -17.37 -14.76
C VAL A 56 1.13 -18.76 -15.19
N LEU A 57 1.07 -19.76 -14.30
CA LEU A 57 1.38 -21.15 -14.63
C LEU A 57 0.53 -21.66 -15.80
N LEU A 58 -0.80 -21.45 -15.73
CA LEU A 58 -1.71 -21.85 -16.81
C LEU A 58 -1.40 -21.11 -18.12
N ALA A 59 -1.03 -19.84 -18.04
CA ALA A 59 -0.67 -19.05 -19.22
C ALA A 59 0.63 -19.56 -19.85
N LEU A 60 1.66 -19.82 -19.05
CA LEU A 60 2.94 -20.33 -19.54
C LEU A 60 2.82 -21.74 -20.12
N ILE A 61 2.13 -22.65 -19.42
CA ILE A 61 1.88 -24.02 -19.92
C ILE A 61 1.11 -23.98 -21.23
N GLY A 62 0.04 -23.15 -21.31
CA GLY A 62 -0.77 -23.04 -22.52
C GLY A 62 -0.07 -22.37 -23.70
N ALA A 63 1.07 -21.68 -23.50
CA ALA A 63 1.93 -21.19 -24.57
C ALA A 63 3.01 -22.22 -24.95
N VAL A 64 3.64 -22.86 -23.97
CA VAL A 64 4.78 -23.77 -24.20
C VAL A 64 4.35 -25.08 -24.80
N ILE A 65 3.31 -25.76 -24.26
CA ILE A 65 2.91 -27.11 -24.71
C ILE A 65 2.49 -27.14 -26.19
N PRO A 66 1.63 -26.21 -26.70
CA PRO A 66 1.27 -26.25 -28.13
C PRO A 66 2.47 -26.04 -29.05
N CYS A 67 3.36 -25.10 -28.74
CA CYS A 67 4.56 -24.83 -29.54
C CYS A 67 5.51 -26.03 -29.54
N TRP A 68 5.73 -26.64 -28.38
CA TRP A 68 6.54 -27.83 -28.24
C TRP A 68 5.96 -29.02 -29.08
N TYR A 69 4.65 -29.24 -28.99
CA TYR A 69 3.98 -30.31 -29.74
C TYR A 69 4.03 -30.09 -31.25
N LEU A 70 3.98 -28.84 -31.70
CA LEU A 70 4.06 -28.49 -33.15
C LEU A 70 5.50 -28.39 -33.66
N GLY A 71 6.51 -28.47 -32.77
CA GLY A 71 7.92 -28.31 -33.11
C GLY A 71 8.38 -26.86 -33.36
N GLU A 72 7.52 -25.88 -33.07
CA GLU A 72 7.78 -24.44 -33.27
C GLU A 72 8.44 -23.78 -32.04
N ASN A 73 9.65 -24.27 -31.68
CA ASN A 73 10.35 -23.84 -30.47
C ASN A 73 10.74 -22.34 -30.50
N THR A 74 10.99 -21.78 -31.69
CA THR A 74 11.35 -20.36 -31.86
C THR A 74 10.23 -19.39 -31.44
N ALA A 75 8.97 -19.83 -31.53
CA ALA A 75 7.80 -19.02 -31.13
C ALA A 75 7.61 -18.97 -29.59
N ILE A 76 8.22 -19.89 -28.83
CA ILE A 76 8.04 -19.98 -27.36
C ILE A 76 8.52 -18.71 -26.67
N THR A 77 9.70 -18.23 -27.02
CA THR A 77 10.32 -17.05 -26.38
C THR A 77 9.48 -15.79 -26.53
N PRO A 78 9.07 -15.34 -27.74
CA PRO A 78 8.23 -14.13 -27.87
C PRO A 78 6.86 -14.31 -27.20
N LEU A 79 6.23 -15.48 -27.27
CA LEU A 79 4.97 -15.73 -26.56
C LEU A 79 5.08 -15.57 -25.06
N ILE A 80 6.13 -16.15 -24.44
CA ILE A 80 6.39 -15.99 -22.99
C ILE A 80 6.66 -14.55 -22.63
N LEU A 81 7.44 -13.81 -23.40
CA LEU A 81 7.73 -12.40 -23.16
C LEU A 81 6.45 -11.55 -23.27
N GLY A 82 5.57 -11.86 -24.21
CA GLY A 82 4.24 -11.25 -24.33
C GLY A 82 3.36 -11.52 -23.11
N ILE A 83 3.34 -12.76 -22.60
CA ILE A 83 2.64 -13.13 -21.36
C ILE A 83 3.20 -12.32 -20.17
N ILE A 84 4.53 -12.23 -20.03
CA ILE A 84 5.18 -11.49 -18.95
C ILE A 84 4.81 -10.01 -19.00
N ALA A 85 4.88 -9.38 -20.17
CA ALA A 85 4.53 -7.96 -20.33
C ALA A 85 3.05 -7.71 -19.99
N ALA A 86 2.14 -8.57 -20.47
CA ALA A 86 0.71 -8.49 -20.17
C ALA A 86 0.42 -8.67 -18.67
N ALA A 87 1.08 -9.64 -18.02
CA ALA A 87 0.94 -9.88 -16.59
C ALA A 87 1.48 -8.72 -15.73
N LEU A 88 2.52 -8.02 -16.21
CA LEU A 88 3.06 -6.83 -15.55
C LEU A 88 2.19 -5.57 -15.76
N ALA A 89 1.50 -5.47 -16.89
CA ALA A 89 0.58 -4.38 -17.22
C ALA A 89 -0.82 -4.56 -16.62
N GLU A 90 -1.12 -5.74 -16.07
CA GLU A 90 -2.44 -6.05 -15.54
C GLU A 90 -2.81 -5.18 -14.34
N THR A 91 -4.03 -4.63 -14.35
CA THR A 91 -4.61 -3.86 -13.25
C THR A 91 -5.96 -4.40 -12.82
N GLU A 92 -6.27 -4.26 -11.54
CA GLU A 92 -7.54 -4.71 -10.96
C GLU A 92 -8.67 -3.73 -11.31
N ASP A 93 -9.75 -4.24 -11.92
CA ASP A 93 -10.96 -3.45 -12.24
C ASP A 93 -12.18 -4.37 -12.36
N LYS A 94 -13.39 -3.76 -12.47
CA LYS A 94 -14.58 -4.51 -12.87
C LYS A 94 -14.47 -5.00 -14.33
N LEU A 95 -15.22 -6.02 -14.70
CA LEU A 95 -15.13 -6.65 -16.03
C LEU A 95 -15.18 -5.66 -17.19
N SER A 96 -16.15 -4.71 -17.17
CA SER A 96 -16.28 -3.71 -18.23
C SER A 96 -15.11 -2.71 -18.27
N GLY A 97 -14.58 -2.31 -17.13
CA GLY A 97 -13.40 -1.46 -17.03
C GLY A 97 -12.15 -2.19 -17.51
N ARG A 98 -12.05 -3.48 -17.18
CA ARG A 98 -10.95 -4.35 -17.59
C ARG A 98 -10.94 -4.56 -19.12
N LEU A 99 -12.09 -4.81 -19.74
CA LEU A 99 -12.19 -4.90 -21.22
C LEU A 99 -11.71 -3.61 -21.90
N LYS A 100 -12.11 -2.44 -21.39
CA LYS A 100 -11.62 -1.16 -21.92
C LYS A 100 -10.11 -0.99 -21.75
N ALA A 101 -9.58 -1.36 -20.57
CA ALA A 101 -8.15 -1.33 -20.29
C ALA A 101 -7.38 -2.27 -21.23
N LEU A 102 -7.89 -3.47 -21.46
CA LEU A 102 -7.30 -4.44 -22.39
C LEU A 102 -7.23 -3.91 -23.82
N PHE A 103 -8.33 -3.38 -24.32
CA PHE A 103 -8.36 -2.78 -25.66
C PHE A 103 -7.29 -1.69 -25.81
N PHE A 104 -7.20 -0.78 -24.83
CA PHE A 104 -6.19 0.27 -24.82
C PHE A 104 -4.76 -0.30 -24.68
N THR A 105 -4.58 -1.34 -23.89
CA THR A 105 -3.28 -2.04 -23.75
C THR A 105 -2.84 -2.66 -25.06
N PHE A 106 -3.75 -3.32 -25.78
CA PHE A 106 -3.43 -3.90 -27.09
C PHE A 106 -3.02 -2.84 -28.10
N ILE A 107 -3.71 -1.71 -28.15
CA ILE A 107 -3.33 -0.59 -29.03
C ILE A 107 -1.92 -0.09 -28.66
N CYS A 108 -1.65 0.14 -27.38
CA CYS A 108 -0.34 0.61 -26.93
C CYS A 108 0.78 -0.41 -27.22
N PHE A 109 0.51 -1.69 -27.01
CA PHE A 109 1.46 -2.77 -27.29
C PHE A 109 1.72 -2.91 -28.79
N ALA A 110 0.67 -2.84 -29.61
CA ALA A 110 0.80 -2.87 -31.06
C ALA A 110 1.62 -1.67 -31.55
N VAL A 111 1.28 -0.46 -31.12
CA VAL A 111 2.03 0.75 -31.49
C VAL A 111 3.49 0.64 -31.05
N ALA A 112 3.76 0.14 -29.83
CA ALA A 112 5.11 -0.04 -29.34
C ALA A 112 5.90 -1.06 -30.17
N ALA A 113 5.35 -2.24 -30.42
CA ALA A 113 6.02 -3.30 -31.16
C ALA A 113 6.26 -2.95 -32.63
N PHE A 114 5.21 -2.53 -33.37
CA PHE A 114 5.34 -2.20 -34.78
C PHE A 114 6.17 -0.95 -35.06
N SER A 115 6.19 0.04 -34.13
CA SER A 115 7.07 1.21 -34.27
C SER A 115 8.55 0.83 -34.20
N ILE A 116 8.90 -0.15 -33.37
CA ILE A 116 10.28 -0.65 -33.25
C ILE A 116 10.69 -1.32 -34.56
N GLU A 117 9.93 -2.28 -35.06
CA GLU A 117 10.25 -2.99 -36.29
C GLU A 117 10.37 -2.04 -37.50
N LEU A 118 9.47 -1.03 -37.59
CA LEU A 118 9.46 -0.08 -38.70
C LEU A 118 10.68 0.85 -38.70
N LEU A 119 11.16 1.23 -37.49
CA LEU A 119 12.26 2.20 -37.34
C LEU A 119 13.63 1.53 -37.16
N PHE A 120 13.69 0.21 -36.99
CA PHE A 120 14.88 -0.53 -36.59
C PHE A 120 16.11 -0.27 -37.50
N ASP A 121 15.88 -0.22 -38.80
CA ASP A 121 16.93 -0.02 -39.82
C ASP A 121 17.47 1.43 -39.87
N THR A 122 16.84 2.36 -39.16
CA THR A 122 17.24 3.78 -39.18
C THR A 122 17.66 4.28 -37.81
N PRO A 123 18.94 4.15 -37.39
CA PRO A 123 19.38 4.37 -36.01
C PRO A 123 19.03 5.75 -35.43
N ILE A 124 19.13 6.82 -36.23
CA ILE A 124 18.84 8.18 -35.77
C ILE A 124 17.34 8.37 -35.53
N LEU A 125 16.50 7.96 -36.49
CA LEU A 125 15.05 8.03 -36.36
C LEU A 125 14.57 7.14 -35.20
N PHE A 126 15.18 5.97 -35.04
CA PHE A 126 14.93 5.07 -33.95
C PHE A 126 15.22 5.72 -32.57
N ALA A 127 16.39 6.37 -32.42
CA ALA A 127 16.75 7.08 -31.17
C ALA A 127 15.75 8.19 -30.84
N ILE A 128 15.32 8.98 -31.81
CA ILE A 128 14.30 10.03 -31.66
C ILE A 128 12.95 9.41 -31.29
N GLY A 129 12.56 8.35 -31.99
CA GLY A 129 11.32 7.61 -31.71
C GLY A 129 11.29 7.00 -30.29
N LEU A 130 12.41 6.40 -29.87
CA LEU A 130 12.57 5.84 -28.51
C LEU A 130 12.45 6.93 -27.45
N PHE A 131 13.09 8.09 -27.66
CA PHE A 131 13.03 9.23 -26.77
C PHE A 131 11.59 9.75 -26.60
N LEU A 132 10.92 10.05 -27.72
CA LEU A 132 9.56 10.60 -27.71
C LEU A 132 8.51 9.60 -27.19
N SER A 133 8.60 8.34 -27.61
CA SER A 133 7.69 7.28 -27.15
C SER A 133 7.83 7.02 -25.64
N THR A 134 9.06 7.03 -25.11
CA THR A 134 9.32 6.87 -23.68
C THR A 134 8.66 7.97 -22.85
N ILE A 135 8.81 9.24 -23.27
CA ILE A 135 8.14 10.37 -22.60
C ILE A 135 6.62 10.18 -22.68
N SER A 136 6.10 9.90 -23.88
CA SER A 136 4.67 9.76 -24.10
C SER A 136 4.05 8.65 -23.27
N PHE A 137 4.67 7.47 -23.22
CA PHE A 137 4.18 6.36 -22.42
C PHE A 137 4.25 6.66 -20.92
N ILE A 138 5.35 7.20 -20.39
CA ILE A 138 5.44 7.49 -18.96
C ILE A 138 4.43 8.58 -18.56
N MET A 139 4.25 9.60 -19.40
CA MET A 139 3.27 10.66 -19.13
C MET A 139 1.81 10.17 -19.10
N LEU A 140 1.48 9.04 -19.74
CA LEU A 140 0.17 8.40 -19.55
C LEU A 140 -0.12 8.07 -18.08
N GLY A 141 0.92 7.85 -17.28
CA GLY A 141 0.80 7.64 -15.83
C GLY A 141 0.13 8.80 -15.08
N ALA A 142 0.12 10.02 -15.62
CA ALA A 142 -0.61 11.16 -15.07
C ALA A 142 -2.12 10.91 -14.96
N LEU A 143 -2.66 10.03 -15.81
CA LEU A 143 -4.09 9.70 -15.84
C LEU A 143 -4.50 8.73 -14.72
N GLY A 144 -3.52 8.06 -14.10
CA GLY A 144 -3.74 7.18 -12.96
C GLY A 144 -2.95 5.87 -13.00
N PRO A 145 -3.03 5.06 -11.92
CA PRO A 145 -2.21 3.84 -11.77
C PRO A 145 -2.40 2.82 -12.90
N ARG A 146 -3.63 2.70 -13.43
CA ARG A 146 -3.95 1.85 -14.59
C ARG A 146 -3.09 2.20 -15.81
N TYR A 147 -3.07 3.48 -16.16
CA TYR A 147 -2.33 3.96 -17.32
C TYR A 147 -0.82 3.88 -17.12
N ALA A 148 -0.36 4.04 -15.87
CA ALA A 148 1.05 3.83 -15.52
C ALA A 148 1.49 2.37 -15.74
N SER A 149 0.66 1.39 -15.38
CA SER A 149 0.97 -0.04 -15.62
C SER A 149 0.96 -0.38 -17.12
N ILE A 150 0.01 0.17 -17.90
CA ILE A 150 -0.04 -0.01 -19.34
C ILE A 150 1.20 0.60 -20.00
N ALA A 151 1.59 1.80 -19.60
CA ALA A 151 2.78 2.49 -20.08
C ALA A 151 4.06 1.66 -19.83
N PHE A 152 4.22 1.13 -18.63
CA PHE A 152 5.35 0.27 -18.28
C PHE A 152 5.37 -1.02 -19.15
N GLY A 153 4.21 -1.67 -19.32
CA GLY A 153 4.09 -2.83 -20.19
C GLY A 153 4.39 -2.54 -21.66
N SER A 154 4.01 -1.35 -22.16
CA SER A 154 4.29 -0.92 -23.54
C SER A 154 5.78 -0.68 -23.79
N LEU A 155 6.48 -0.03 -22.83
CA LEU A 155 7.94 0.10 -22.88
C LEU A 155 8.64 -1.26 -22.82
N LEU A 156 8.10 -2.19 -22.03
CA LEU A 156 8.63 -3.54 -21.94
C LEU A 156 8.48 -4.30 -23.25
N ILE A 157 7.30 -4.23 -23.90
CA ILE A 157 7.06 -4.82 -25.22
C ILE A 157 8.01 -4.21 -26.26
N ALA A 158 8.21 -2.88 -26.25
CA ALA A 158 9.17 -2.23 -27.15
C ALA A 158 10.57 -2.84 -27.01
N ILE A 159 11.08 -3.00 -25.79
CA ILE A 159 12.39 -3.60 -25.55
C ILE A 159 12.42 -5.09 -25.92
N TYR A 160 11.33 -5.83 -25.68
CA TYR A 160 11.24 -7.23 -26.07
C TYR A 160 11.20 -7.40 -27.60
N THR A 161 10.60 -6.47 -28.32
CA THR A 161 10.69 -6.46 -29.79
C THR A 161 12.13 -6.21 -30.26
N MET A 162 12.85 -5.25 -29.63
CA MET A 162 14.26 -5.01 -29.96
C MET A 162 15.13 -6.25 -29.74
N LEU A 163 14.87 -7.05 -28.69
CA LEU A 163 15.66 -8.23 -28.37
C LEU A 163 15.57 -9.34 -29.41
N GLY A 164 14.57 -9.37 -30.26
CA GLY A 164 14.40 -10.40 -31.26
C GLY A 164 14.28 -9.87 -32.69
N ALA A 165 14.42 -8.55 -32.89
CA ALA A 165 14.29 -7.94 -34.22
C ALA A 165 15.31 -8.52 -35.22
N ASP A 166 16.55 -8.77 -34.80
CA ASP A 166 17.62 -9.34 -35.63
C ASP A 166 17.33 -10.80 -36.05
N GLN A 167 16.47 -11.53 -35.35
CA GLN A 167 16.17 -12.94 -35.60
C GLN A 167 14.81 -13.15 -36.29
N SER A 168 14.08 -12.07 -36.54
CA SER A 168 12.75 -12.13 -37.12
C SER A 168 12.79 -12.34 -38.64
N PRO A 169 12.13 -13.37 -39.17
CA PRO A 169 12.07 -13.58 -40.64
C PRO A 169 11.26 -12.51 -41.39
N ASN A 170 10.31 -11.87 -40.71
CA ASN A 170 9.44 -10.85 -41.26
C ASN A 170 9.06 -9.81 -40.21
N LEU A 171 8.83 -8.54 -40.60
CA LEU A 171 8.37 -7.42 -39.77
C LEU A 171 7.13 -7.71 -38.89
N TRP A 172 6.30 -8.70 -39.27
CA TRP A 172 5.07 -9.05 -38.57
C TRP A 172 5.23 -10.20 -37.57
N TYR A 173 6.26 -11.03 -37.72
CA TYR A 173 6.37 -12.30 -36.99
C TYR A 173 6.48 -12.09 -35.49
N GLN A 174 7.46 -11.33 -35.05
CA GLN A 174 7.71 -11.11 -33.62
C GLN A 174 6.62 -10.27 -32.93
N PRO A 175 6.17 -9.11 -33.49
CA PRO A 175 5.07 -8.34 -32.90
C PRO A 175 3.78 -9.16 -32.73
N THR A 176 3.43 -9.98 -33.73
CA THR A 176 2.21 -10.82 -33.62
C THR A 176 2.31 -11.91 -32.56
N LEU A 177 3.47 -12.52 -32.37
CA LEU A 177 3.68 -13.49 -31.29
C LEU A 177 3.66 -12.85 -29.90
N LEU A 178 4.29 -11.70 -29.72
CA LEU A 178 4.22 -10.92 -28.47
C LEU A 178 2.78 -10.55 -28.13
N LEU A 179 2.02 -10.02 -29.10
CA LEU A 179 0.60 -9.71 -28.94
C LEU A 179 -0.25 -10.96 -28.72
N GLY A 180 0.08 -12.07 -29.39
CA GLY A 180 -0.56 -13.39 -29.19
C GLY A 180 -0.41 -13.89 -27.77
N GLY A 181 0.82 -13.82 -27.20
CA GLY A 181 1.10 -14.16 -25.83
C GLY A 181 0.32 -13.27 -24.85
N ALA A 182 0.27 -11.96 -25.10
CA ALA A 182 -0.51 -11.02 -24.30
C ALA A 182 -2.01 -11.34 -24.39
N ALA A 183 -2.55 -11.63 -25.56
CA ALA A 183 -3.95 -12.00 -25.76
C ALA A 183 -4.32 -13.28 -25.00
N TRP A 184 -3.44 -14.27 -25.06
CA TRP A 184 -3.61 -15.53 -24.35
C TRP A 184 -3.68 -15.31 -22.83
N TYR A 185 -2.73 -14.57 -22.26
CA TYR A 185 -2.74 -14.23 -20.84
C TYR A 185 -4.03 -13.52 -20.43
N TYR A 186 -4.45 -12.52 -21.21
CA TYR A 186 -5.65 -11.77 -20.88
C TYR A 186 -6.93 -12.60 -21.02
N SER A 187 -6.98 -13.57 -21.93
CA SER A 187 -8.11 -14.51 -22.03
C SER A 187 -8.27 -15.33 -20.76
N ILE A 188 -7.16 -15.87 -20.23
CA ILE A 188 -7.14 -16.59 -18.95
C ILE A 188 -7.54 -15.65 -17.80
N SER A 189 -6.99 -14.44 -17.79
CA SER A 189 -7.24 -13.47 -16.73
C SER A 189 -8.69 -12.97 -16.68
N LEU A 190 -9.35 -12.80 -17.84
CA LEU A 190 -10.78 -12.48 -17.90
C LEU A 190 -11.65 -13.65 -17.44
N THR A 191 -11.34 -14.86 -17.87
CA THR A 191 -12.03 -16.09 -17.45
C THR A 191 -11.93 -16.22 -15.91
N TRP A 192 -10.74 -15.98 -15.35
CA TRP A 192 -10.53 -16.01 -13.92
C TRP A 192 -11.40 -15.01 -13.16
N GLN A 193 -11.54 -13.80 -13.69
CA GLN A 193 -12.36 -12.75 -13.08
C GLN A 193 -13.86 -13.07 -13.11
N ILE A 194 -14.33 -13.80 -14.13
CA ILE A 194 -15.73 -14.24 -14.20
C ILE A 194 -16.04 -15.20 -13.05
N PHE A 195 -15.10 -16.10 -12.73
CA PHE A 195 -15.31 -17.07 -11.65
C PHE A 195 -15.13 -16.46 -10.24
N TRP A 196 -14.22 -15.46 -10.08
CA TRP A 196 -13.90 -14.86 -8.77
C TRP A 196 -13.94 -13.32 -8.80
N PRO A 197 -15.12 -12.70 -9.03
CA PRO A 197 -15.20 -11.25 -9.25
C PRO A 197 -14.91 -10.40 -8.01
N LEU A 198 -15.13 -10.93 -6.79
CA LEU A 198 -14.99 -10.19 -5.52
C LEU A 198 -13.67 -10.46 -4.80
N GLN A 199 -12.89 -11.43 -5.26
CA GLN A 199 -11.63 -11.80 -4.62
C GLN A 199 -10.65 -10.64 -4.40
N PRO A 200 -10.45 -9.69 -5.36
CA PRO A 200 -9.57 -8.55 -5.14
C PRO A 200 -10.04 -7.63 -4.00
N VAL A 201 -11.35 -7.43 -3.86
CA VAL A 201 -11.92 -6.62 -2.76
C VAL A 201 -11.67 -7.28 -1.42
N GLN A 202 -11.92 -8.59 -1.33
CA GLN A 202 -11.67 -9.38 -0.12
C GLN A 202 -10.21 -9.32 0.30
N GLN A 203 -9.28 -9.50 -0.64
CA GLN A 203 -7.84 -9.46 -0.39
C GLN A 203 -7.35 -8.06 0.03
N ASN A 204 -7.88 -7.00 -0.59
CA ASN A 204 -7.51 -5.64 -0.22
C ASN A 204 -8.03 -5.28 1.18
N LEU A 205 -9.28 -5.67 1.52
CA LEU A 205 -9.82 -5.50 2.88
C LEU A 205 -9.07 -6.35 3.92
N ALA A 206 -8.70 -7.58 3.58
CA ALA A 206 -7.86 -8.40 4.46
C ALA A 206 -6.50 -7.75 4.72
N THR A 207 -5.91 -7.10 3.71
CA THR A 207 -4.67 -6.33 3.86
C THR A 207 -4.87 -5.13 4.79
N VAL A 208 -6.02 -4.44 4.73
CA VAL A 208 -6.37 -3.35 5.66
C VAL A 208 -6.32 -3.84 7.10
N PHE A 209 -7.02 -4.93 7.43
CA PHE A 209 -7.04 -5.47 8.79
C PHE A 209 -5.67 -6.02 9.22
N LYS A 210 -4.89 -6.60 8.31
CA LYS A 210 -3.53 -7.05 8.60
C LYS A 210 -2.60 -5.88 8.95
N THR A 211 -2.65 -4.78 8.20
CA THR A 211 -1.86 -3.57 8.50
C THR A 211 -2.36 -2.88 9.77
N MET A 212 -3.67 -2.93 10.05
CA MET A 212 -4.26 -2.44 11.30
C MET A 212 -3.77 -3.25 12.50
N ALA A 213 -3.67 -4.57 12.38
CA ALA A 213 -3.10 -5.42 13.42
C ALA A 213 -1.67 -5.01 13.76
N MET A 214 -0.82 -4.80 12.76
CA MET A 214 0.54 -4.33 12.97
C MET A 214 0.59 -2.95 13.65
N TYR A 215 -0.31 -2.05 13.28
CA TYR A 215 -0.41 -0.71 13.87
C TYR A 215 -0.86 -0.77 15.34
N LEU A 216 -1.88 -1.56 15.67
CA LEU A 216 -2.34 -1.80 17.05
C LEU A 216 -1.26 -2.45 17.90
N ASN A 217 -0.53 -3.42 17.35
CA ASN A 217 0.54 -4.10 18.08
C ASN A 217 1.68 -3.13 18.44
N ILE A 218 2.12 -2.25 17.52
CA ILE A 218 3.11 -1.21 17.85
C ILE A 218 2.57 -0.26 18.93
N LYS A 219 1.31 0.15 18.83
CA LYS A 219 0.68 0.98 19.86
C LYS A 219 0.64 0.27 21.23
N SER A 220 0.40 -1.03 21.25
CA SER A 220 0.43 -1.80 22.51
C SER A 220 1.80 -1.74 23.18
N GLU A 221 2.89 -1.77 22.40
CA GLU A 221 4.26 -1.68 22.93
C GLU A 221 4.59 -0.31 23.54
N LEU A 222 3.93 0.77 23.10
CA LEU A 222 4.12 2.09 23.69
C LEU A 222 3.60 2.20 25.14
N PHE A 223 2.70 1.30 25.56
CA PHE A 223 2.26 1.20 26.96
C PHE A 223 3.21 0.38 27.85
N HIS A 224 4.26 -0.20 27.28
CA HIS A 224 5.24 -0.92 28.09
C HIS A 224 6.18 0.07 28.78
N PRO A 225 6.32 0.04 30.13
CA PRO A 225 7.10 1.05 30.87
C PRO A 225 8.56 1.18 30.43
N VAL A 226 9.20 0.07 30.05
CA VAL A 226 10.61 0.03 29.61
C VAL A 226 10.80 0.66 28.22
N THR A 227 9.81 0.55 27.34
CA THR A 227 9.88 1.10 25.97
C THR A 227 9.95 2.62 25.96
N ASN A 228 9.44 3.27 27.00
CA ASN A 228 9.47 4.71 27.16
C ASN A 228 10.87 5.30 27.43
N LEU A 229 11.87 4.46 27.74
CA LEU A 229 13.27 4.89 27.90
C LEU A 229 13.95 5.20 26.55
N ILE A 230 13.49 4.59 25.45
CA ILE A 230 14.01 4.83 24.09
C ILE A 230 12.83 4.98 23.11
N PRO A 231 12.12 6.11 23.11
CA PRO A 231 10.87 6.27 22.37
C PRO A 231 11.04 6.45 20.84
N GLN A 232 12.20 6.94 20.38
CA GLN A 232 12.40 7.33 18.98
C GLN A 232 12.16 6.22 17.94
N PRO A 233 12.76 5.01 18.05
CA PRO A 233 12.58 3.96 17.05
C PRO A 233 11.11 3.48 16.95
N TYR A 234 10.42 3.42 18.09
CA TYR A 234 9.01 2.99 18.13
C TYR A 234 8.07 4.02 17.50
N ARG A 235 8.32 5.31 17.72
CA ARG A 235 7.53 6.40 17.08
C ARG A 235 7.71 6.44 15.57
N LEU A 236 8.93 6.23 15.07
CA LEU A 236 9.16 6.13 13.62
C LEU A 236 8.44 4.91 13.03
N GLN A 237 8.46 3.79 13.74
CA GLN A 237 7.78 2.58 13.29
C GLN A 237 6.26 2.72 13.36
N GLU A 238 5.72 3.42 14.36
CA GLU A 238 4.30 3.79 14.44
C GLU A 238 3.87 4.62 13.21
N ALA A 239 4.60 5.70 12.91
CA ALA A 239 4.32 6.55 11.75
C ALA A 239 4.41 5.77 10.42
N LYS A 240 5.40 4.87 10.29
CA LYS A 240 5.54 4.00 9.11
C LYS A 240 4.38 3.01 8.98
N ASN A 241 3.95 2.39 10.06
CA ASN A 241 2.81 1.47 10.06
C ASN A 241 1.50 2.20 9.77
N ASN A 242 1.33 3.42 10.30
CA ASN A 242 0.19 4.28 9.95
C ASN A 242 0.18 4.60 8.45
N ALA A 243 1.31 4.96 7.85
CA ALA A 243 1.42 5.22 6.41
C ALA A 243 1.06 3.98 5.56
N GLN A 244 1.49 2.78 5.98
CA GLN A 244 1.10 1.53 5.34
C GLN A 244 -0.40 1.27 5.46
N MET A 245 -1.00 1.54 6.62
CA MET A 245 -2.42 1.41 6.87
C MET A 245 -3.24 2.35 5.99
N VAL A 246 -2.85 3.63 5.88
CA VAL A 246 -3.48 4.63 5.00
C VAL A 246 -3.41 4.18 3.53
N THR A 247 -2.27 3.62 3.11
CA THR A 247 -2.10 3.07 1.76
C THR A 247 -3.03 1.89 1.51
N ALA A 248 -3.17 0.97 2.47
CA ALA A 248 -4.08 -0.18 2.37
C ALA A 248 -5.56 0.27 2.29
N LEU A 249 -5.96 1.27 3.10
CA LEU A 249 -7.30 1.87 3.03
C LEU A 249 -7.58 2.51 1.66
N ASN A 250 -6.62 3.25 1.10
CA ASN A 250 -6.76 3.85 -0.23
C ASN A 250 -6.88 2.80 -1.34
N ASN A 251 -6.11 1.72 -1.28
CA ASN A 251 -6.17 0.61 -2.24
C ASN A 251 -7.53 -0.10 -2.15
N SER A 252 -8.02 -0.36 -0.93
CA SER A 252 -9.34 -0.96 -0.71
C SER A 252 -10.46 -0.06 -1.23
N LYS A 253 -10.39 1.25 -0.96
CA LYS A 253 -11.32 2.24 -1.51
C LYS A 253 -11.34 2.22 -3.03
N THR A 254 -10.17 2.22 -3.68
CA THR A 254 -10.07 2.20 -5.14
C THR A 254 -10.70 0.93 -5.70
N SER A 255 -10.48 -0.22 -5.08
CA SER A 255 -11.08 -1.50 -5.46
C SER A 255 -12.62 -1.52 -5.33
N LEU A 256 -13.19 -0.83 -4.33
CA LEU A 256 -14.62 -0.65 -4.15
C LEU A 256 -15.20 0.35 -5.17
N LEU A 257 -14.53 1.49 -5.38
CA LEU A 257 -14.94 2.52 -6.34
C LEU A 257 -15.06 1.99 -7.77
N THR A 258 -14.15 1.12 -8.20
CA THR A 258 -14.24 0.51 -9.54
C THR A 258 -15.52 -0.29 -9.75
N ARG A 259 -16.20 -0.71 -8.66
CA ARG A 259 -17.46 -1.48 -8.66
C ARG A 259 -18.70 -0.64 -8.37
N ALA A 260 -18.50 0.64 -7.99
CA ALA A 260 -19.60 1.57 -7.73
C ALA A 260 -20.30 2.03 -9.02
N LYS A 261 -21.61 2.32 -8.93
CA LYS A 261 -22.38 3.05 -9.94
C LYS A 261 -22.76 4.40 -9.35
N ARG A 262 -22.30 5.51 -9.96
CA ARG A 262 -22.56 6.89 -9.47
C ARG A 262 -22.14 7.12 -8.00
N GLY A 263 -21.07 6.47 -7.54
CA GLY A 263 -20.60 6.57 -6.16
C GLY A 263 -21.23 5.57 -5.18
N HIS A 264 -22.31 4.88 -5.56
CA HIS A 264 -22.97 3.86 -4.72
C HIS A 264 -22.50 2.45 -5.11
N VAL A 265 -22.13 1.65 -4.13
CA VAL A 265 -21.79 0.24 -4.28
C VAL A 265 -23.06 -0.58 -4.07
N VAL A 266 -23.43 -1.43 -5.02
CA VAL A 266 -24.67 -2.18 -5.02
C VAL A 266 -24.40 -3.68 -5.08
N GLY A 267 -25.27 -4.48 -4.48
CA GLY A 267 -25.25 -5.94 -4.52
C GLY A 267 -24.24 -6.56 -3.58
N ALA A 268 -23.61 -7.67 -3.97
CA ALA A 268 -22.70 -8.43 -3.12
C ALA A 268 -21.47 -7.64 -2.61
N SER A 269 -21.16 -6.49 -3.21
CA SER A 269 -20.08 -5.61 -2.77
C SER A 269 -20.47 -4.67 -1.64
N ASP A 270 -21.77 -4.49 -1.33
CA ASP A 270 -22.27 -3.59 -0.28
C ASP A 270 -21.78 -4.02 1.10
N ARG A 271 -21.82 -5.32 1.39
CA ARG A 271 -21.25 -5.86 2.63
C ARG A 271 -19.79 -5.45 2.85
N PHE A 272 -18.97 -5.49 1.79
CA PHE A 272 -17.57 -5.10 1.89
C PHE A 272 -17.40 -3.60 2.04
N LEU A 273 -18.32 -2.80 1.49
CA LEU A 273 -18.35 -1.35 1.71
C LEU A 273 -18.60 -1.04 3.19
N LYS A 274 -19.58 -1.70 3.82
CA LYS A 274 -19.86 -1.55 5.25
C LYS A 274 -18.64 -1.93 6.10
N ILE A 275 -18.00 -3.07 5.80
CA ILE A 275 -16.75 -3.48 6.48
C ILE A 275 -15.63 -2.46 6.28
N TYR A 276 -15.52 -1.86 5.10
CA TYR A 276 -14.56 -0.78 4.84
C TYR A 276 -14.80 0.45 5.73
N PHE A 277 -16.04 0.89 5.89
CA PHE A 277 -16.37 2.00 6.79
C PHE A 277 -16.12 1.65 8.27
N ILE A 278 -16.39 0.42 8.69
CA ILE A 278 -16.03 -0.07 10.02
C ILE A 278 -14.50 0.00 10.21
N ALA A 279 -13.71 -0.49 9.23
CA ALA A 279 -12.25 -0.41 9.29
C ALA A 279 -11.75 1.03 9.36
N GLN A 280 -12.41 1.94 8.65
CA GLN A 280 -12.09 3.36 8.66
C GLN A 280 -12.40 4.01 10.02
N ASP A 281 -13.52 3.66 10.67
CA ASP A 281 -13.86 4.14 12.01
C ASP A 281 -12.90 3.58 13.08
N ILE A 282 -12.54 2.29 13.00
CA ILE A 282 -11.52 1.70 13.87
C ILE A 282 -10.19 2.45 13.73
N HIS A 283 -9.74 2.70 12.49
CA HIS A 283 -8.50 3.44 12.25
C HIS A 283 -8.55 4.85 12.86
N GLU A 284 -9.67 5.57 12.73
CA GLU A 284 -9.84 6.90 13.32
C GLU A 284 -9.67 6.88 14.83
N ARG A 285 -10.31 5.93 15.50
CA ARG A 285 -10.25 5.80 16.95
C ARG A 285 -8.88 5.37 17.45
N VAL A 286 -8.24 4.46 16.75
CA VAL A 286 -6.89 4.01 17.08
C VAL A 286 -5.87 5.14 16.82
N SER A 287 -6.00 5.89 15.73
CA SER A 287 -5.10 7.02 15.43
C SER A 287 -5.31 8.21 16.39
N SER A 288 -6.53 8.42 16.89
CA SER A 288 -6.84 9.48 17.88
C SER A 288 -6.29 9.21 19.28
N SER A 289 -5.75 8.03 19.54
CA SER A 289 -5.22 7.61 20.85
C SER A 289 -3.74 7.94 20.96
N HIS A 290 -3.38 9.22 20.97
CA HIS A 290 -2.01 9.67 21.23
C HIS A 290 -1.93 10.38 22.56
N TYR A 291 -1.00 9.92 23.43
CA TYR A 291 -0.79 10.45 24.76
C TYR A 291 0.69 10.66 25.03
N ARG A 292 1.01 11.44 26.06
CA ARG A 292 2.36 11.51 26.60
C ARG A 292 2.63 10.26 27.42
N TYR A 293 2.99 9.16 26.73
CA TYR A 293 3.20 7.86 27.35
C TYR A 293 4.22 7.88 28.51
N GLN A 294 5.22 8.77 28.44
CA GLN A 294 6.19 8.96 29.53
C GLN A 294 5.55 9.50 30.80
N ASP A 295 4.64 10.48 30.67
CA ASP A 295 3.94 11.06 31.82
C ASP A 295 3.01 10.01 32.45
N LEU A 296 2.32 9.23 31.64
CA LEU A 296 1.50 8.12 32.12
C LEU A 296 2.34 7.05 32.79
N ALA A 297 3.50 6.68 32.21
CA ALA A 297 4.41 5.72 32.78
C ALA A 297 4.97 6.18 34.14
N ASN A 298 5.32 7.46 34.27
CA ASN A 298 5.82 8.03 35.52
C ASN A 298 4.72 8.08 36.60
N THR A 299 3.48 8.42 36.20
CA THR A 299 2.35 8.56 37.13
C THR A 299 1.84 7.20 37.61
N PHE A 300 1.77 6.20 36.74
CA PHE A 300 1.15 4.89 37.01
C PHE A 300 2.14 3.72 37.04
N ASN A 301 3.42 3.96 37.28
CA ASN A 301 4.47 2.93 37.30
C ASN A 301 4.26 1.82 38.32
N ARG A 302 3.46 2.08 39.37
CA ARG A 302 3.13 1.12 40.45
C ARG A 302 1.73 0.50 40.29
N SER A 303 1.07 0.74 39.17
CA SER A 303 -0.27 0.23 38.85
C SER A 303 -0.19 -0.77 37.70
N ASP A 304 -1.16 -1.66 37.59
CA ASP A 304 -1.31 -2.61 36.48
C ASP A 304 -1.97 -1.98 35.23
N ILE A 305 -2.49 -0.76 35.34
CA ILE A 305 -3.32 -0.11 34.32
C ILE A 305 -2.65 -0.07 32.94
N LEU A 306 -1.35 0.24 32.87
CA LEU A 306 -0.62 0.31 31.60
C LEU A 306 -0.50 -1.08 30.94
N PHE A 307 -0.29 -2.13 31.75
CA PHE A 307 -0.27 -3.52 31.25
C PHE A 307 -1.65 -3.96 30.77
N ARG A 308 -2.74 -3.48 31.42
CA ARG A 308 -4.12 -3.75 30.97
C ARG A 308 -4.41 -3.07 29.61
N PHE A 309 -3.98 -1.82 29.43
CA PHE A 309 -4.07 -1.15 28.11
C PHE A 309 -3.26 -1.88 27.05
N LYS A 310 -2.02 -2.28 27.36
CA LYS A 310 -1.18 -3.08 26.47
C LYS A 310 -1.90 -4.38 26.09
N HIS A 311 -2.46 -5.11 27.06
CA HIS A 311 -3.15 -6.38 26.85
C HIS A 311 -4.38 -6.23 25.95
N LEU A 312 -5.21 -5.22 26.20
CA LEU A 312 -6.38 -4.94 25.37
C LEU A 312 -5.99 -4.61 23.92
N LEU A 313 -5.03 -3.69 23.71
CA LEU A 313 -4.56 -3.32 22.37
C LEU A 313 -3.97 -4.52 21.61
N HIS A 314 -3.21 -5.38 22.32
CA HIS A 314 -2.69 -6.60 21.73
C HIS A 314 -3.81 -7.58 21.37
N SER A 315 -4.82 -7.76 22.24
CA SER A 315 -5.98 -8.60 21.97
C SER A 315 -6.79 -8.08 20.76
N GLN A 316 -6.94 -6.76 20.63
CA GLN A 316 -7.57 -6.13 19.46
C GLN A 316 -6.72 -6.28 18.18
N SER A 317 -5.39 -6.31 18.32
CA SER A 317 -4.49 -6.65 17.19
C SER A 317 -4.74 -8.08 16.69
N LEU A 318 -4.84 -9.06 17.59
CA LEU A 318 -5.18 -10.44 17.23
C LEU A 318 -6.59 -10.56 16.61
N ALA A 319 -7.56 -9.78 17.11
CA ALA A 319 -8.88 -9.71 16.49
C ALA A 319 -8.82 -9.20 15.05
N CYS A 320 -7.99 -8.19 14.76
CA CYS A 320 -7.72 -7.73 13.38
C CYS A 320 -7.11 -8.82 12.50
N GLU A 321 -6.15 -9.59 13.01
CA GLU A 321 -5.56 -10.72 12.27
C GLU A 321 -6.61 -11.78 11.94
N GLU A 322 -7.48 -12.09 12.87
CA GLU A 322 -8.57 -13.04 12.67
C GLU A 322 -9.61 -12.53 11.65
N VAL A 323 -9.97 -11.23 11.69
CA VAL A 323 -10.82 -10.61 10.66
C VAL A 323 -10.13 -10.71 9.29
N ALA A 324 -8.85 -10.41 9.20
CA ALA A 324 -8.08 -10.52 7.95
C ALA A 324 -8.08 -11.95 7.42
N ARG A 325 -7.90 -12.93 8.30
CA ARG A 325 -7.96 -14.36 7.98
C ARG A 325 -9.34 -14.77 7.47
N CYS A 326 -10.41 -14.40 8.18
CA CYS A 326 -11.78 -14.70 7.81
C CYS A 326 -12.16 -14.08 6.46
N LEU A 327 -11.79 -12.81 6.21
CA LEU A 327 -12.03 -12.14 4.93
C LEU A 327 -11.30 -12.84 3.79
N SER A 328 -10.03 -13.22 4.00
CA SER A 328 -9.23 -13.92 2.99
C SER A 328 -9.83 -15.28 2.62
N LEU A 329 -10.34 -16.01 3.60
CA LEU A 329 -10.91 -17.35 3.43
C LEU A 329 -12.39 -17.34 3.01
N GLY A 330 -13.04 -16.17 3.02
CA GLY A 330 -14.48 -16.04 2.79
C GLY A 330 -15.32 -16.69 3.89
N LEU A 331 -14.79 -16.71 5.13
CA LEU A 331 -15.47 -17.25 6.31
C LEU A 331 -16.20 -16.11 7.07
N PRO A 332 -17.29 -16.42 7.79
CA PRO A 332 -17.89 -15.47 8.70
C PRO A 332 -16.94 -15.22 9.89
N TYR A 333 -16.77 -13.95 10.25
CA TYR A 333 -16.04 -13.57 11.44
C TYR A 333 -16.94 -13.75 12.68
N GLN A 334 -16.38 -14.35 13.71
CA GLN A 334 -17.01 -14.44 15.04
C GLN A 334 -16.10 -13.72 16.04
N HIS A 335 -16.67 -12.76 16.74
CA HIS A 335 -15.91 -11.96 17.68
C HIS A 335 -15.47 -12.79 18.90
N ALA A 336 -14.19 -12.73 19.23
CA ALA A 336 -13.61 -13.53 20.31
C ALA A 336 -13.96 -12.95 21.68
N GLN A 337 -14.24 -13.83 22.66
CA GLN A 337 -14.50 -13.45 24.04
C GLN A 337 -13.27 -12.87 24.75
N THR A 338 -12.05 -13.19 24.31
CA THR A 338 -10.79 -12.79 24.94
C THR A 338 -10.62 -11.28 25.00
N SER A 339 -10.93 -10.55 23.94
CA SER A 339 -10.83 -9.09 23.92
C SER A 339 -11.94 -8.42 24.76
N ILE A 340 -13.11 -9.04 24.85
CA ILE A 340 -14.21 -8.58 25.72
C ILE A 340 -13.79 -8.70 27.19
N PHE A 341 -13.18 -9.81 27.59
CA PHE A 341 -12.64 -9.99 28.95
C PHE A 341 -11.51 -9.00 29.25
N ALA A 342 -10.59 -8.77 28.30
CA ALA A 342 -9.53 -7.78 28.45
C ALA A 342 -10.08 -6.36 28.66
N LEU A 343 -11.19 -6.02 27.99
CA LEU A 343 -11.88 -4.73 28.16
C LEU A 343 -12.50 -4.61 29.56
N ASP A 344 -13.15 -5.68 30.04
CA ASP A 344 -13.78 -5.72 31.37
C ASP A 344 -12.73 -5.61 32.49
N GLU A 345 -11.62 -6.36 32.39
CA GLU A 345 -10.50 -6.26 33.32
C GLU A 345 -9.88 -4.85 33.37
N LEU A 346 -9.76 -4.21 32.20
CA LEU A 346 -9.28 -2.83 32.12
C LEU A 346 -10.24 -1.86 32.81
N GLN A 347 -11.55 -2.06 32.62
CA GLN A 347 -12.58 -1.25 33.27
C GLN A 347 -12.49 -1.35 34.79
N GLN A 348 -12.35 -2.56 35.32
CA GLN A 348 -12.23 -2.81 36.76
C GLN A 348 -10.97 -2.14 37.33
N SER A 349 -9.81 -2.28 36.67
CA SER A 349 -8.58 -1.62 37.08
C SER A 349 -8.72 -0.09 37.08
N LEU A 350 -9.39 0.49 36.07
CA LEU A 350 -9.62 1.93 35.99
C LEU A 350 -10.55 2.44 37.08
N LEU A 351 -11.59 1.69 37.45
CA LEU A 351 -12.49 1.99 38.56
C LEU A 351 -11.74 1.97 39.89
N ALA A 352 -10.92 0.96 40.13
CA ALA A 352 -10.11 0.83 41.34
C ALA A 352 -9.11 2.00 41.51
N LEU A 353 -8.57 2.54 40.40
CA LEU A 353 -7.72 3.74 40.45
C LEU A 353 -8.52 5.00 40.81
N LYS A 354 -9.75 5.15 40.27
CA LYS A 354 -10.64 6.28 40.59
C LYS A 354 -11.09 6.30 42.04
N GLU A 355 -11.34 5.14 42.63
CA GLU A 355 -11.70 5.00 44.04
C GLU A 355 -10.61 5.48 45.02
N GLN A 356 -9.35 5.54 44.58
CA GLN A 356 -8.27 6.09 45.42
C GLN A 356 -8.31 7.61 45.59
N HIS A 357 -9.14 8.34 44.84
CA HIS A 357 -9.41 9.78 44.96
C HIS A 357 -8.15 10.67 45.07
N ARG A 358 -7.06 10.31 44.35
CA ARG A 358 -5.83 11.10 44.35
C ARG A 358 -5.95 12.31 43.43
N PRO A 359 -5.88 13.55 43.94
CA PRO A 359 -6.03 14.76 43.12
C PRO A 359 -4.95 14.89 42.03
N GLU A 360 -3.73 14.38 42.31
CA GLU A 360 -2.59 14.39 41.38
C GLU A 360 -2.86 13.57 40.11
N TRP A 361 -3.71 12.54 40.18
CA TRP A 361 -4.04 11.65 39.06
C TRP A 361 -5.22 12.12 38.23
N ARG A 362 -5.91 13.15 38.63
CA ARG A 362 -7.19 13.57 38.04
C ARG A 362 -7.10 13.76 36.51
N LEU A 363 -6.10 14.51 36.02
CA LEU A 363 -5.92 14.77 34.57
C LEU A 363 -5.58 13.48 33.83
N SER A 364 -4.65 12.69 34.37
CA SER A 364 -4.23 11.42 33.75
C SER A 364 -5.35 10.39 33.74
N LEU A 365 -6.20 10.35 34.77
CA LEU A 365 -7.38 9.46 34.82
C LEU A 365 -8.42 9.85 33.75
N ILE A 366 -8.66 11.14 33.52
CA ILE A 366 -9.53 11.60 32.45
C ILE A 366 -9.00 11.15 31.08
N GLN A 367 -7.68 11.24 30.86
CA GLN A 367 -7.05 10.77 29.61
C GLN A 367 -7.24 9.26 29.44
N LEU A 368 -7.03 8.48 30.51
CA LEU A 368 -7.23 7.03 30.47
C LEU A 368 -8.69 6.64 30.23
N ASP A 369 -9.66 7.41 30.77
CA ASP A 369 -11.08 7.21 30.48
C ASP A 369 -11.42 7.41 29.00
N TYR A 370 -10.88 8.45 28.38
CA TYR A 370 -11.08 8.67 26.95
C TYR A 370 -10.48 7.55 26.10
N LEU A 371 -9.28 7.12 26.46
CA LEU A 371 -8.65 5.99 25.80
C LEU A 371 -9.50 4.74 25.96
N PHE A 372 -9.97 4.44 27.16
CA PHE A 372 -10.87 3.34 27.43
C PHE A 372 -12.13 3.39 26.56
N ASN A 373 -12.81 4.53 26.51
CA ASN A 373 -14.03 4.72 25.72
C ASN A 373 -13.79 4.54 24.22
N ASN A 374 -12.63 5.00 23.71
CA ASN A 374 -12.24 4.78 22.33
C ASN A 374 -12.02 3.30 22.04
N LEU A 375 -11.27 2.58 22.90
CA LEU A 375 -11.01 1.16 22.73
C LEU A 375 -12.27 0.30 22.93
N ALA A 376 -13.16 0.68 23.85
CA ALA A 376 -14.47 0.06 24.00
C ALA A 376 -15.36 0.23 22.76
N THR A 377 -15.23 1.35 22.07
CA THR A 377 -15.94 1.56 20.81
C THR A 377 -15.32 0.74 19.67
N VAL A 378 -13.98 0.62 19.63
CA VAL A 378 -13.28 -0.29 18.69
C VAL A 378 -13.80 -1.71 18.90
N GLU A 379 -13.96 -2.15 20.14
CA GLU A 379 -14.49 -3.48 20.47
C GLU A 379 -15.91 -3.69 19.93
N ARG A 380 -16.80 -2.70 20.08
CA ARG A 380 -18.14 -2.72 19.48
C ARG A 380 -18.09 -2.79 17.96
N GLN A 381 -17.12 -2.12 17.32
CA GLN A 381 -16.97 -2.18 15.86
C GLN A 381 -16.52 -3.57 15.38
N PHE A 382 -15.67 -4.28 16.14
CA PHE A 382 -15.38 -5.69 15.84
C PHE A 382 -16.63 -6.57 15.92
N ALA A 383 -17.47 -6.38 16.93
CA ALA A 383 -18.73 -7.10 17.02
C ALA A 383 -19.66 -6.80 15.82
N ASN A 384 -19.68 -5.55 15.31
CA ASN A 384 -20.46 -5.16 14.14
C ASN A 384 -19.96 -5.82 12.84
N ILE A 385 -18.67 -6.18 12.73
CA ILE A 385 -18.15 -6.92 11.56
C ILE A 385 -18.85 -8.28 11.41
N SER A 386 -19.25 -8.92 12.52
CA SER A 386 -19.99 -10.19 12.50
C SER A 386 -21.35 -10.04 11.82
N ASN A 387 -22.00 -8.88 11.94
CA ASN A 387 -23.27 -8.57 11.31
C ASN A 387 -23.29 -7.14 10.74
N PRO A 388 -22.62 -6.89 9.59
CA PRO A 388 -22.48 -5.55 9.01
C PRO A 388 -23.82 -4.90 8.61
N GLU A 389 -24.89 -5.66 8.48
CA GLU A 389 -26.22 -5.14 8.14
C GLU A 389 -26.84 -4.33 9.29
N ARG A 390 -26.41 -4.56 10.53
CA ARG A 390 -26.85 -3.80 11.71
C ARG A 390 -26.19 -2.43 11.85
N THR A 391 -25.15 -2.14 11.10
CA THR A 391 -24.57 -0.79 11.03
C THR A 391 -25.56 0.09 10.25
N CYS A 392 -26.39 0.81 10.98
CA CYS A 392 -27.21 1.88 10.43
C CYS A 392 -26.29 3.00 9.97
N LEU A 393 -25.96 3.03 8.69
CA LEU A 393 -25.53 4.25 8.03
C LEU A 393 -26.82 5.07 7.86
N GLU A 394 -27.00 6.06 8.72
CA GLU A 394 -28.28 6.79 8.90
C GLU A 394 -28.72 7.55 7.65
N ASN A 395 -27.82 7.79 6.67
CA ASN A 395 -28.13 8.47 5.43
C ASN A 395 -27.48 7.80 4.22
N GLU A 396 -28.17 7.76 3.09
CA GLU A 396 -27.61 7.28 1.81
C GLU A 396 -26.38 8.09 1.36
N ASP A 397 -26.29 9.38 1.71
CA ASP A 397 -25.14 10.25 1.44
C ASP A 397 -23.87 9.80 2.17
N ASP A 398 -23.99 9.11 3.32
CA ASP A 398 -22.86 8.62 4.10
C ASP A 398 -22.14 7.43 3.43
N THR A 399 -22.79 6.76 2.48
CA THR A 399 -22.24 5.64 1.72
C THR A 399 -21.54 6.06 0.42
N VAL A 400 -21.63 7.34 0.02
CA VAL A 400 -21.05 7.83 -1.23
C VAL A 400 -19.53 7.85 -1.15
N LEU A 401 -18.90 7.11 -2.03
CA LEU A 401 -17.45 7.15 -2.24
C LEU A 401 -17.12 8.24 -3.26
N SER A 402 -16.31 9.21 -2.88
CA SER A 402 -15.85 10.23 -3.84
C SER A 402 -14.83 9.64 -4.80
N ASP A 403 -15.12 9.76 -6.09
CA ASP A 403 -14.21 9.42 -7.17
C ASP A 403 -13.53 10.69 -7.70
N GLN A 404 -12.21 10.75 -7.60
CA GLN A 404 -11.39 11.84 -8.13
C GLN A 404 -10.77 11.48 -9.50
N GLY A 405 -11.22 10.39 -10.14
CA GLY A 405 -10.75 9.96 -11.46
C GLY A 405 -11.11 10.95 -12.57
N ALA A 406 -10.21 11.11 -13.53
CA ALA A 406 -10.51 11.88 -14.76
C ALA A 406 -11.29 10.99 -15.72
N HIS A 407 -12.62 11.12 -15.76
CA HIS A 407 -13.49 10.27 -16.61
C HIS A 407 -13.82 10.90 -17.96
N THR A 408 -13.63 12.21 -18.12
CA THR A 408 -13.88 12.91 -19.39
C THR A 408 -12.58 13.19 -20.14
N PRO A 409 -12.56 13.14 -21.47
CA PRO A 409 -11.35 13.46 -22.25
C PRO A 409 -10.76 14.84 -21.91
N LYS A 410 -11.64 15.82 -21.62
CA LYS A 410 -11.22 17.17 -21.21
C LYS A 410 -10.49 17.15 -19.86
N ALA A 411 -11.01 16.42 -18.87
CA ALA A 411 -10.37 16.27 -17.55
C ALA A 411 -9.06 15.48 -17.67
N MET A 412 -8.99 14.47 -18.53
CA MET A 412 -7.77 13.73 -18.83
C MET A 412 -6.69 14.64 -19.41
N TRP A 413 -7.05 15.46 -20.37
CA TRP A 413 -6.13 16.44 -20.98
C TRP A 413 -5.65 17.50 -19.98
N GLN A 414 -6.56 18.04 -19.18
CA GLN A 414 -6.21 18.99 -18.12
C GLN A 414 -5.23 18.38 -17.12
N ARG A 415 -5.44 17.13 -16.72
CA ARG A 415 -4.57 16.41 -15.81
C ARG A 415 -3.19 16.12 -16.40
N LEU A 416 -3.15 15.75 -17.68
CA LEU A 416 -1.90 15.58 -18.42
C LEU A 416 -1.13 16.89 -18.47
N ARG A 417 -1.79 17.99 -18.88
CA ARG A 417 -1.19 19.32 -18.97
C ARG A 417 -0.69 19.83 -17.62
N ALA A 418 -1.40 19.58 -16.53
CA ALA A 418 -0.99 19.96 -15.18
C ALA A 418 0.28 19.23 -14.72
N ASN A 419 0.56 18.05 -15.28
CA ASN A 419 1.77 17.27 -14.99
C ASN A 419 2.93 17.52 -15.97
N LEU A 420 2.70 18.29 -17.05
CA LEU A 420 3.74 18.70 -18.02
C LEU A 420 4.51 19.93 -17.51
N THR A 421 4.97 19.89 -16.26
CA THR A 421 5.72 20.95 -15.62
C THR A 421 7.04 20.39 -15.05
N PRO A 422 8.13 21.17 -15.01
CA PRO A 422 9.40 20.72 -14.44
C PRO A 422 9.31 20.32 -12.96
N ASP A 423 8.29 20.79 -12.24
CA ASP A 423 8.04 20.46 -10.83
C ASP A 423 7.37 19.08 -10.65
N SER A 424 6.78 18.53 -11.70
CA SER A 424 6.15 17.22 -11.66
C SER A 424 7.18 16.10 -11.56
N ILE A 425 7.04 15.21 -10.55
CA ILE A 425 7.88 14.02 -10.40
C ILE A 425 7.78 13.15 -11.65
N LEU A 426 6.57 13.00 -12.18
CA LEU A 426 6.30 12.14 -13.33
C LEU A 426 7.00 12.67 -14.58
N PHE A 427 6.95 13.99 -14.83
CA PHE A 427 7.61 14.62 -15.96
C PHE A 427 9.15 14.49 -15.87
N ARG A 428 9.72 14.77 -14.67
CA ARG A 428 11.17 14.59 -14.45
C ARG A 428 11.61 13.15 -14.64
N HIS A 429 10.80 12.19 -14.17
CA HIS A 429 11.06 10.78 -14.39
C HIS A 429 10.96 10.40 -15.87
N ALA A 430 9.99 10.92 -16.60
CA ALA A 430 9.81 10.68 -18.04
C ALA A 430 11.03 11.15 -18.85
N ILE A 431 11.51 12.38 -18.62
CA ILE A 431 12.70 12.92 -19.27
C ILE A 431 13.95 12.11 -18.90
N ARG A 432 14.13 11.80 -17.61
CA ARG A 432 15.24 10.99 -17.10
C ARG A 432 15.32 9.63 -17.76
N MET A 433 14.18 8.93 -17.81
CA MET A 433 14.10 7.60 -18.43
C MET A 433 14.34 7.67 -19.94
N ALA A 434 13.78 8.66 -20.63
CA ALA A 434 13.98 8.86 -22.06
C ALA A 434 15.45 9.07 -22.39
N ILE A 435 16.14 9.95 -21.66
CA ILE A 435 17.60 10.19 -21.83
C ILE A 435 18.38 8.92 -21.52
N ALA A 436 18.08 8.21 -20.43
CA ALA A 436 18.79 7.00 -20.03
C ALA A 436 18.65 5.86 -21.04
N LEU A 437 17.43 5.63 -21.57
CA LEU A 437 17.20 4.61 -22.60
C LEU A 437 17.86 4.99 -23.92
N THR A 438 17.75 6.25 -24.35
CA THR A 438 18.39 6.71 -25.59
C THR A 438 19.93 6.66 -25.47
N ALA A 439 20.51 7.02 -24.32
CA ALA A 439 21.94 6.87 -24.06
C ALA A 439 22.37 5.40 -24.08
N GLY A 440 21.58 4.51 -23.46
CA GLY A 440 21.80 3.06 -23.53
C GLY A 440 21.79 2.54 -24.97
N TYR A 441 20.83 2.98 -25.77
CA TYR A 441 20.80 2.66 -27.21
C TYR A 441 22.03 3.19 -27.94
N GLY A 442 22.46 4.42 -27.65
CA GLY A 442 23.69 4.98 -28.20
C GLY A 442 24.94 4.15 -27.87
N ILE A 443 25.05 3.62 -26.65
CA ILE A 443 26.14 2.71 -26.24
C ILE A 443 26.07 1.41 -27.07
N ILE A 444 24.90 0.82 -27.24
CA ILE A 444 24.71 -0.39 -28.03
C ILE A 444 25.22 -0.19 -29.46
N GLN A 445 24.86 0.91 -30.09
CA GLN A 445 25.28 1.24 -31.46
C GLN A 445 26.78 1.56 -31.55
N ALA A 446 27.33 2.33 -30.59
CA ALA A 446 28.72 2.73 -30.61
C ALA A 446 29.70 1.56 -30.45
N PHE A 447 29.31 0.55 -29.65
CA PHE A 447 30.16 -0.62 -29.38
C PHE A 447 29.71 -1.88 -30.16
N ASN A 448 28.71 -1.79 -31.02
CA ASN A 448 28.12 -2.91 -31.79
C ASN A 448 27.83 -4.15 -30.91
N LEU A 449 27.12 -3.94 -29.79
CA LEU A 449 26.84 -5.02 -28.83
C LEU A 449 25.72 -5.91 -29.35
N ASN A 450 26.03 -7.14 -29.74
CA ASN A 450 25.10 -8.12 -30.32
C ASN A 450 23.95 -8.48 -29.38
N HIS A 451 23.83 -8.21 -28.18
CA HIS A 451 22.71 -8.48 -27.27
C HIS A 451 22.46 -7.31 -26.30
N GLY A 452 22.97 -6.12 -26.62
CA GLY A 452 23.01 -4.96 -25.73
C GLY A 452 21.65 -4.43 -25.28
N TYR A 453 20.52 -4.83 -25.90
CA TYR A 453 19.18 -4.38 -25.51
C TYR A 453 18.78 -4.75 -24.07
N TRP A 454 19.53 -5.65 -23.42
CA TRP A 454 19.42 -5.93 -21.99
C TRP A 454 19.86 -4.75 -21.12
N ILE A 455 20.70 -3.87 -21.61
CA ILE A 455 21.04 -2.59 -20.96
C ILE A 455 19.77 -1.77 -20.77
N LEU A 456 18.95 -1.65 -21.84
CA LEU A 456 17.69 -0.89 -21.80
C LEU A 456 16.68 -1.52 -20.81
N LEU A 457 16.55 -2.85 -20.83
CA LEU A 457 15.67 -3.58 -19.93
C LEU A 457 16.08 -3.36 -18.47
N THR A 458 17.39 -3.46 -18.18
CA THR A 458 17.90 -3.23 -16.83
C THR A 458 17.69 -1.79 -16.39
N THR A 459 17.96 -0.83 -17.26
CA THR A 459 17.71 0.60 -17.00
C THR A 459 16.24 0.85 -16.70
N LEU A 460 15.31 0.29 -17.48
CA LEU A 460 13.87 0.42 -17.27
C LEU A 460 13.41 -0.11 -15.89
N PHE A 461 13.93 -1.25 -15.45
CA PHE A 461 13.55 -1.84 -14.17
C PHE A 461 14.20 -1.16 -12.97
N VAL A 462 15.44 -0.72 -13.09
CA VAL A 462 16.24 -0.17 -11.98
C VAL A 462 15.98 1.32 -11.77
N CYS A 463 15.86 2.12 -12.84
CA CYS A 463 15.62 3.55 -12.74
C CYS A 463 14.21 3.84 -12.23
N GLN A 464 14.13 4.34 -11.01
CA GLN A 464 12.87 4.71 -10.34
C GLN A 464 12.74 6.24 -10.25
N PRO A 465 11.54 6.78 -9.93
CA PRO A 465 11.35 8.22 -9.77
C PRO A 465 12.27 8.85 -8.72
N ASN A 466 12.61 8.13 -7.64
CA ASN A 466 13.46 8.61 -6.56
C ASN A 466 14.75 7.78 -6.40
N TYR A 467 15.77 8.38 -5.77
CA TYR A 467 17.08 7.77 -5.55
C TYR A 467 17.00 6.53 -4.64
N SER A 468 16.24 6.60 -3.54
CA SER A 468 16.16 5.51 -2.55
C SER A 468 15.64 4.21 -3.18
N ALA A 469 14.54 4.29 -3.93
CA ALA A 469 13.99 3.14 -4.63
C ALA A 469 14.92 2.62 -5.75
N THR A 470 15.67 3.51 -6.43
CA THR A 470 16.66 3.12 -7.44
C THR A 470 17.81 2.35 -6.80
N LYS A 471 18.34 2.82 -5.67
CA LYS A 471 19.45 2.17 -4.94
C LYS A 471 19.06 0.76 -4.46
N GLU A 472 17.87 0.63 -3.88
CA GLU A 472 17.35 -0.66 -3.41
C GLU A 472 17.22 -1.67 -4.57
N LYS A 473 16.61 -1.25 -5.69
CA LYS A 473 16.45 -2.09 -6.87
C LYS A 473 17.77 -2.43 -7.56
N LEU A 474 18.73 -1.50 -7.56
CA LEU A 474 20.05 -1.72 -8.13
C LEU A 474 20.79 -2.87 -7.44
N VAL A 475 20.90 -2.81 -6.11
CA VAL A 475 21.60 -3.85 -5.33
C VAL A 475 20.91 -5.21 -5.55
N ALA A 476 19.60 -5.25 -5.45
CA ALA A 476 18.83 -6.47 -5.67
C ALA A 476 18.93 -7.00 -7.12
N ARG A 477 19.05 -6.10 -8.12
CA ARG A 477 19.21 -6.46 -9.54
C ARG A 477 20.56 -7.12 -9.79
N ILE A 478 21.65 -6.53 -9.32
CA ILE A 478 23.02 -7.09 -9.51
C ILE A 478 23.12 -8.43 -8.79
N ALA A 479 22.77 -8.50 -7.50
CA ALA A 479 22.83 -9.71 -6.72
C ALA A 479 21.95 -10.81 -7.31
N GLY A 480 20.71 -10.49 -7.67
CA GLY A 480 19.78 -11.44 -8.26
C GLY A 480 20.23 -11.96 -9.64
N THR A 481 20.79 -11.09 -10.49
CA THR A 481 21.34 -11.52 -11.78
C THR A 481 22.55 -12.45 -11.59
N LEU A 482 23.47 -12.13 -10.67
CA LEU A 482 24.63 -12.98 -10.38
C LEU A 482 24.19 -14.38 -9.89
N ILE A 483 23.30 -14.43 -8.90
CA ILE A 483 22.74 -15.69 -8.38
C ILE A 483 22.03 -16.45 -9.52
N GLY A 484 21.20 -15.74 -10.31
CA GLY A 484 20.46 -16.34 -11.42
C GLY A 484 21.36 -16.91 -12.51
N LEU A 485 22.48 -16.26 -12.83
CA LEU A 485 23.45 -16.77 -13.79
C LEU A 485 24.16 -18.03 -13.26
N VAL A 486 24.63 -18.00 -12.00
CA VAL A 486 25.31 -19.16 -11.40
C VAL A 486 24.38 -20.37 -11.34
N VAL A 487 23.17 -20.19 -10.78
CA VAL A 487 22.19 -21.28 -10.65
C VAL A 487 21.68 -21.71 -12.02
N GLY A 488 21.40 -20.79 -12.93
CA GLY A 488 20.92 -21.08 -14.27
C GLY A 488 21.94 -21.86 -15.09
N THR A 489 23.22 -21.50 -15.03
CA THR A 489 24.31 -22.24 -15.70
C THR A 489 24.45 -23.65 -15.13
N LEU A 490 24.37 -23.81 -13.81
CA LEU A 490 24.38 -25.12 -13.16
C LEU A 490 23.21 -25.98 -13.65
N LEU A 491 22.01 -25.39 -13.72
CA LEU A 491 20.83 -26.11 -14.22
C LEU A 491 20.94 -26.47 -15.71
N LEU A 492 21.55 -25.63 -16.55
CA LEU A 492 21.82 -25.96 -17.96
C LEU A 492 22.76 -27.17 -18.10
N VAL A 493 23.78 -27.27 -17.24
CA VAL A 493 24.71 -28.43 -17.25
C VAL A 493 24.01 -29.70 -16.75
N LEU A 494 23.20 -29.59 -15.71
CA LEU A 494 22.51 -30.74 -15.12
C LEU A 494 21.35 -31.27 -16.00
N PHE A 495 20.69 -30.37 -16.74
CA PHE A 495 19.50 -30.68 -17.55
C PHE A 495 19.68 -30.23 -19.01
N PRO A 496 20.48 -30.99 -19.80
CA PRO A 496 20.79 -30.60 -21.17
C PRO A 496 19.64 -30.84 -22.17
N SER A 497 18.62 -31.64 -21.81
CA SER A 497 17.50 -31.92 -22.72
C SER A 497 16.57 -30.73 -22.86
N ILE A 498 16.09 -30.44 -24.08
CA ILE A 498 15.16 -29.37 -24.41
C ILE A 498 13.89 -29.44 -23.54
N ASP A 499 13.34 -30.63 -23.37
CA ASP A 499 12.11 -30.86 -22.61
C ASP A 499 12.26 -30.47 -21.13
N SER A 500 13.38 -30.86 -20.50
CA SER A 500 13.63 -30.48 -19.11
C SER A 500 13.84 -28.98 -18.95
N GLN A 501 14.46 -28.32 -19.92
CA GLN A 501 14.65 -26.86 -19.90
C GLN A 501 13.33 -26.12 -20.07
N LEU A 502 12.39 -26.60 -20.89
CA LEU A 502 11.05 -26.03 -21.01
C LEU A 502 10.27 -26.09 -19.68
N VAL A 503 10.36 -27.21 -18.96
CA VAL A 503 9.76 -27.35 -17.63
C VAL A 503 10.38 -26.37 -16.65
N LEU A 504 11.71 -26.29 -16.60
CA LEU A 504 12.43 -25.37 -15.71
C LEU A 504 12.13 -23.90 -16.05
N MET A 505 11.95 -23.57 -17.33
CA MET A 505 11.56 -22.25 -17.80
C MET A 505 10.18 -21.84 -17.25
N VAL A 506 9.19 -22.75 -17.30
CA VAL A 506 7.87 -22.52 -16.73
C VAL A 506 7.96 -22.35 -15.21
N ILE A 507 8.70 -23.19 -14.52
CA ILE A 507 8.93 -23.10 -13.06
C ILE A 507 9.57 -21.75 -12.71
N ALA A 508 10.64 -21.35 -13.41
CA ALA A 508 11.31 -20.06 -13.18
C ALA A 508 10.36 -18.87 -13.42
N GLY A 509 9.52 -18.92 -14.46
CA GLY A 509 8.52 -17.91 -14.72
C GLY A 509 7.48 -17.79 -13.60
N VAL A 510 6.99 -18.91 -13.09
CA VAL A 510 6.05 -18.92 -11.96
C VAL A 510 6.69 -18.35 -10.68
N LEU A 511 7.93 -18.77 -10.39
CA LEU A 511 8.67 -18.28 -9.21
C LEU A 511 9.01 -16.79 -9.34
N PHE A 512 9.34 -16.30 -10.53
CA PHE A 512 9.48 -14.85 -10.76
C PHE A 512 8.25 -14.08 -10.29
N PHE A 513 7.06 -14.49 -10.71
CA PHE A 513 5.83 -13.82 -10.32
C PHE A 513 5.45 -14.03 -8.84
N ALA A 514 5.79 -15.18 -8.26
CA ALA A 514 5.58 -15.46 -6.85
C ALA A 514 6.41 -14.52 -5.94
N PHE A 515 7.68 -14.27 -6.31
CA PHE A 515 8.59 -13.46 -5.49
C PHE A 515 8.59 -11.97 -5.87
N ARG A 516 8.02 -11.56 -7.00
CA ARG A 516 8.06 -10.19 -7.54
C ARG A 516 7.67 -9.10 -6.53
N LEU A 517 6.65 -9.36 -5.71
CA LEU A 517 6.14 -8.39 -4.70
C LEU A 517 6.80 -8.59 -3.33
N ALA A 518 7.31 -9.77 -3.04
CA ALA A 518 7.89 -10.10 -1.74
C ALA A 518 9.39 -9.79 -1.67
N ASN A 519 10.15 -10.16 -2.71
CA ASN A 519 11.59 -9.95 -2.76
C ASN A 519 12.07 -9.80 -4.20
N TYR A 520 12.41 -8.57 -4.57
CA TYR A 520 12.86 -8.24 -5.93
C TYR A 520 14.15 -8.95 -6.34
N GLY A 521 15.06 -9.25 -5.40
CA GLY A 521 16.31 -9.98 -5.67
C GLY A 521 16.04 -11.41 -6.14
N PHE A 522 15.20 -12.17 -5.45
CA PHE A 522 14.81 -13.50 -5.89
C PHE A 522 14.03 -13.48 -7.21
N ALA A 523 13.14 -12.53 -7.38
CA ALA A 523 12.46 -12.34 -8.66
C ALA A 523 13.46 -12.12 -9.80
N THR A 524 14.49 -11.30 -9.58
CA THR A 524 15.54 -11.06 -10.57
C THR A 524 16.33 -12.34 -10.88
N ALA A 525 16.64 -13.16 -9.88
CA ALA A 525 17.30 -14.44 -10.10
C ALA A 525 16.47 -15.37 -10.99
N PHE A 526 15.19 -15.54 -10.69
CA PHE A 526 14.31 -16.42 -11.46
C PHE A 526 14.05 -15.93 -12.90
N ILE A 527 13.88 -14.60 -13.10
CA ILE A 527 13.74 -14.09 -14.47
C ILE A 527 15.04 -14.22 -15.26
N THR A 528 16.21 -14.17 -14.60
CA THR A 528 17.49 -14.39 -15.25
C THR A 528 17.65 -15.85 -15.67
N ILE A 529 17.24 -16.81 -14.83
CA ILE A 529 17.20 -18.24 -15.17
C ILE A 529 16.25 -18.49 -16.35
N LEU A 530 15.03 -17.94 -16.32
CA LEU A 530 14.07 -18.07 -17.43
C LEU A 530 14.67 -17.59 -18.74
N VAL A 531 15.25 -16.39 -18.72
CA VAL A 531 15.85 -15.78 -19.91
C VAL A 531 17.03 -16.62 -20.44
N LEU A 532 17.87 -17.15 -19.55
CA LEU A 532 18.99 -18.01 -19.95
C LEU A 532 18.50 -19.25 -20.69
N PHE A 533 17.42 -19.87 -20.23
CA PHE A 533 16.79 -20.98 -20.94
C PHE A 533 16.16 -20.55 -22.27
N CYS A 534 15.53 -19.40 -22.34
CA CYS A 534 15.00 -18.86 -23.61
C CYS A 534 16.10 -18.74 -24.67
N PHE A 535 17.26 -18.15 -24.30
CA PHE A 535 18.37 -18.01 -25.25
C PHE A 535 19.04 -19.32 -25.58
N ASN A 536 19.09 -20.27 -24.65
CA ASN A 536 19.61 -21.62 -24.97
C ASN A 536 18.73 -22.34 -25.99
N GLN A 537 17.39 -22.11 -26.00
CA GLN A 537 16.49 -22.63 -27.03
C GLN A 537 16.78 -22.02 -28.42
N LEU A 538 17.32 -20.81 -28.48
CA LEU A 538 17.72 -20.13 -29.71
C LEU A 538 19.14 -20.53 -30.19
N GLY A 539 19.82 -21.44 -29.48
CA GLY A 539 21.15 -21.96 -29.85
C GLY A 539 22.31 -21.15 -29.31
N GLU A 540 22.09 -20.07 -28.52
CA GLU A 540 23.16 -19.20 -28.06
C GLU A 540 23.80 -19.63 -26.72
N GLY A 541 23.18 -20.54 -25.99
CA GLY A 541 23.70 -21.25 -24.82
C GLY A 541 24.52 -20.43 -23.84
N TYR A 542 25.77 -20.80 -23.66
CA TYR A 542 26.70 -20.17 -22.71
C TYR A 542 27.23 -18.80 -23.17
N ALA A 543 27.13 -18.45 -24.46
CA ALA A 543 27.65 -17.20 -25.01
C ALA A 543 27.00 -15.96 -24.42
N VAL A 544 25.74 -16.07 -23.92
CA VAL A 544 24.96 -14.98 -23.37
C VAL A 544 25.32 -14.63 -21.92
N ILE A 545 26.04 -15.51 -21.19
CA ILE A 545 26.27 -15.36 -19.73
C ILE A 545 27.08 -14.09 -19.41
N LEU A 546 28.23 -13.93 -20.02
CA LEU A 546 29.10 -12.77 -19.80
C LEU A 546 28.51 -11.46 -20.30
N PRO A 547 27.95 -11.37 -21.51
CA PRO A 547 27.23 -10.19 -21.97
C PRO A 547 26.10 -9.79 -21.02
N ARG A 548 25.33 -10.76 -20.53
CA ARG A 548 24.21 -10.52 -19.59
C ARG A 548 24.65 -9.83 -18.31
N LEU A 549 25.80 -10.23 -17.75
CA LEU A 549 26.37 -9.56 -16.56
C LEU A 549 26.83 -8.16 -16.89
N GLY A 550 27.56 -7.98 -17.98
CA GLY A 550 28.04 -6.70 -18.46
C GLY A 550 26.90 -5.71 -18.70
N ASP A 551 25.88 -6.13 -19.44
CA ASP A 551 24.66 -5.32 -19.72
C ASP A 551 23.91 -4.92 -18.45
N THR A 552 23.88 -5.82 -17.46
CA THR A 552 23.26 -5.51 -16.17
C THR A 552 24.05 -4.42 -15.44
N ILE A 553 25.38 -4.50 -15.43
CA ILE A 553 26.24 -3.48 -14.79
C ILE A 553 26.12 -2.13 -15.51
N VAL A 554 26.18 -2.11 -16.83
CA VAL A 554 26.04 -0.88 -17.65
C VAL A 554 24.65 -0.26 -17.46
N GLY A 555 23.57 -1.07 -17.52
CA GLY A 555 22.21 -0.58 -17.30
C GLY A 555 21.99 -0.05 -15.87
N CYS A 556 22.58 -0.67 -14.87
CA CYS A 556 22.60 -0.17 -13.50
C CYS A 556 23.37 1.14 -13.37
N ALA A 557 24.53 1.27 -14.00
CA ALA A 557 25.33 2.49 -14.00
C ALA A 557 24.56 3.65 -14.67
N LEU A 558 23.93 3.40 -15.82
CA LEU A 558 23.07 4.38 -16.50
C LEU A 558 21.91 4.84 -15.60
N ALA A 559 21.26 3.92 -14.90
CA ALA A 559 20.16 4.26 -13.98
C ALA A 559 20.64 5.14 -12.82
N VAL A 560 21.83 4.86 -12.23
CA VAL A 560 22.43 5.68 -11.17
C VAL A 560 22.80 7.06 -11.69
N VAL A 561 23.48 7.14 -12.82
CA VAL A 561 23.86 8.42 -13.44
C VAL A 561 22.60 9.23 -13.75
N ALA A 562 21.59 8.60 -14.33
CA ALA A 562 20.35 9.27 -14.66
C ALA A 562 19.63 9.83 -13.42
N VAL A 563 19.51 9.06 -12.32
CA VAL A 563 18.79 9.53 -11.12
C VAL A 563 19.57 10.56 -10.33
N THR A 564 20.92 10.56 -10.45
CA THR A 564 21.79 11.47 -9.70
C THR A 564 21.97 12.80 -10.40
N TYR A 565 22.10 12.80 -11.75
CA TYR A 565 22.49 13.98 -12.51
C TYR A 565 21.37 14.54 -13.39
N ILE A 566 20.42 13.71 -13.88
CA ILE A 566 19.36 14.16 -14.79
C ILE A 566 18.12 14.52 -13.98
N LEU A 567 17.86 15.80 -13.78
CA LEU A 567 16.72 16.34 -13.03
C LEU A 567 16.51 15.59 -11.69
N PRO A 568 17.51 15.61 -10.79
CA PRO A 568 17.46 14.81 -9.57
C PRO A 568 16.27 15.23 -8.69
N ASP A 569 15.61 14.25 -8.08
CA ASP A 569 14.48 14.46 -7.18
C ASP A 569 14.88 14.10 -5.73
N TRP A 570 15.67 14.98 -5.13
CA TRP A 570 16.10 14.86 -3.73
C TRP A 570 14.94 15.17 -2.81
N GLN A 571 14.66 14.28 -1.87
CA GLN A 571 13.56 14.45 -0.92
C GLN A 571 13.75 15.68 -0.04
N SER A 572 14.99 15.97 0.35
CA SER A 572 15.33 17.17 1.14
C SER A 572 14.80 18.47 0.50
N LYS A 573 14.92 18.61 -0.83
CA LYS A 573 14.42 19.81 -1.54
C LYS A 573 12.91 19.96 -1.55
N ARG A 574 12.17 18.86 -1.39
CA ARG A 574 10.72 18.82 -1.41
C ARG A 574 10.12 18.75 -0.02
N LEU A 575 10.94 18.45 0.97
CA LEU A 575 10.49 18.19 2.34
C LEU A 575 9.70 19.37 2.90
N HIS A 576 10.18 20.60 2.71
CA HIS A 576 9.51 21.82 3.15
C HIS A 576 8.09 21.93 2.58
N LYS A 577 7.93 21.65 1.27
CA LYS A 577 6.61 21.67 0.63
C LYS A 577 5.70 20.57 1.19
N VAL A 578 6.22 19.37 1.40
CA VAL A 578 5.44 18.26 1.97
C VAL A 578 5.03 18.57 3.41
N MET A 579 5.91 19.20 4.20
CA MET A 579 5.59 19.69 5.54
C MET A 579 4.48 20.75 5.50
N ALA A 580 4.60 21.76 4.63
CA ALA A 580 3.61 22.80 4.46
C ALA A 580 2.24 22.24 4.02
N ASP A 581 2.22 21.33 3.05
CA ASP A 581 0.99 20.65 2.60
C ASP A 581 0.35 19.82 3.72
N THR A 582 1.16 19.23 4.61
CA THR A 582 0.68 18.47 5.79
C THR A 582 0.02 19.41 6.80
N VAL A 583 0.66 20.54 7.12
CA VAL A 583 0.11 21.55 8.04
C VAL A 583 -1.21 22.10 7.49
N THR A 584 -1.28 22.41 6.20
CA THR A 584 -2.52 22.86 5.53
C THR A 584 -3.64 21.84 5.65
N ALA A 585 -3.34 20.56 5.42
CA ALA A 585 -4.35 19.51 5.52
C ALA A 585 -4.85 19.30 6.97
N HIS A 586 -3.97 19.45 7.97
CA HIS A 586 -4.38 19.45 9.39
C HIS A 586 -5.30 20.62 9.71
N GLN A 587 -5.01 21.81 9.21
CA GLN A 587 -5.81 23.01 9.37
C GLN A 587 -7.21 22.85 8.76
N ASP A 588 -7.29 22.35 7.53
CA ASP A 588 -8.57 22.07 6.85
C ASP A 588 -9.39 21.02 7.60
N TYR A 589 -8.76 19.99 8.11
CA TYR A 589 -9.42 18.94 8.88
C TYR A 589 -9.96 19.49 10.20
N LEU A 590 -9.15 20.24 10.95
CA LEU A 590 -9.57 20.89 12.19
C LEU A 590 -10.76 21.84 11.97
N SER A 591 -10.70 22.68 10.94
CA SER A 591 -11.77 23.63 10.59
C SER A 591 -13.09 22.92 10.30
N ASN A 592 -13.07 21.79 9.58
CA ASN A 592 -14.26 20.98 9.32
C ASN A 592 -14.83 20.32 10.59
N ILE A 593 -13.99 19.99 11.57
CA ILE A 593 -14.42 19.44 12.86
C ILE A 593 -15.08 20.54 13.71
N ILE A 594 -14.43 21.69 13.85
CA ILE A 594 -14.93 22.81 14.67
C ILE A 594 -16.31 23.28 14.16
N ALA A 595 -16.50 23.33 12.85
CA ALA A 595 -17.81 23.68 12.27
C ALA A 595 -18.93 22.71 12.72
N GLN A 596 -18.62 21.44 12.99
CA GLN A 596 -19.60 20.43 13.41
C GLN A 596 -19.97 20.52 14.89
N TYR A 597 -19.16 21.13 15.75
CA TYR A 597 -19.55 21.37 17.15
C TYR A 597 -20.77 22.28 17.31
N ARG A 598 -21.04 23.15 16.31
CA ARG A 598 -22.27 23.95 16.23
C ARG A 598 -23.42 23.19 15.56
N ALA A 599 -23.16 22.50 14.47
CA ALA A 599 -24.17 21.85 13.64
C ALA A 599 -24.59 20.45 14.12
N GLY A 600 -23.82 19.83 15.02
CA GLY A 600 -23.92 18.43 15.41
C GLY A 600 -23.13 17.48 14.49
N LYS A 601 -22.92 16.26 14.93
CA LYS A 601 -22.15 15.23 14.21
C LYS A 601 -22.78 14.92 12.87
N LYS A 602 -22.04 15.16 11.79
CA LYS A 602 -22.40 14.74 10.42
C LYS A 602 -21.17 14.15 9.73
N ASP A 603 -21.25 12.90 9.31
CA ASP A 603 -20.18 12.26 8.53
C ASP A 603 -20.26 12.65 7.04
N SER A 604 -20.30 13.98 6.80
CA SER A 604 -20.38 14.57 5.47
C SER A 604 -19.20 14.17 4.59
N LEU A 605 -19.42 14.17 3.28
CA LEU A 605 -18.36 13.89 2.30
C LEU A 605 -17.15 14.81 2.50
N GLN A 606 -17.37 16.10 2.82
CA GLN A 606 -16.31 17.08 3.04
C GLN A 606 -15.45 16.72 4.24
N TYR A 607 -16.06 16.31 5.36
CA TYR A 607 -15.33 15.84 6.54
C TYR A 607 -14.48 14.61 6.22
N ARG A 608 -15.05 13.62 5.52
CA ARG A 608 -14.31 12.40 5.14
C ARG A 608 -13.16 12.68 4.17
N LEU A 609 -13.31 13.71 3.31
CA LEU A 609 -12.26 14.14 2.39
C LEU A 609 -11.12 14.86 3.14
N SER A 610 -11.42 15.84 3.98
CA SER A 610 -10.39 16.57 4.74
C SER A 610 -9.62 15.65 5.68
N ARG A 611 -10.32 14.75 6.38
CA ARG A 611 -9.69 13.70 7.20
C ARG A 611 -8.72 12.84 6.38
N ARG A 612 -9.19 12.29 5.25
CA ARG A 612 -8.35 11.47 4.38
C ARG A 612 -7.15 12.24 3.86
N GLN A 613 -7.32 13.52 3.52
CA GLN A 613 -6.23 14.36 3.04
C GLN A 613 -5.18 14.55 4.13
N ALA A 614 -5.59 14.81 5.37
CA ALA A 614 -4.69 14.94 6.51
C ALA A 614 -3.84 13.66 6.73
N HIS A 615 -4.47 12.50 6.78
CA HIS A 615 -3.75 11.23 6.92
C HIS A 615 -2.86 10.89 5.72
N ASN A 616 -3.27 11.23 4.48
CA ASN A 616 -2.46 11.02 3.29
C ASN A 616 -1.20 11.89 3.28
N ASN A 617 -1.33 13.16 3.67
CA ASN A 617 -0.20 14.09 3.70
C ASN A 617 0.79 13.73 4.81
N GLU A 618 0.31 13.28 5.97
CA GLU A 618 1.17 12.74 7.02
C GLU A 618 1.92 11.48 6.56
N ALA A 619 1.24 10.55 5.90
CA ALA A 619 1.87 9.37 5.32
C ALA A 619 2.93 9.74 4.26
N ALA A 620 2.66 10.78 3.45
CA ALA A 620 3.61 11.32 2.48
C ALA A 620 4.84 11.94 3.18
N LEU A 621 4.64 12.68 4.29
CA LEU A 621 5.72 13.26 5.10
C LEU A 621 6.60 12.16 5.71
N SER A 622 5.98 11.15 6.32
CA SER A 622 6.71 9.98 6.88
C SER A 622 7.53 9.26 5.81
N SER A 623 6.97 9.07 4.62
CA SER A 623 7.65 8.46 3.49
C SER A 623 8.80 9.32 2.97
N ALA A 624 8.62 10.64 2.89
CA ALA A 624 9.65 11.57 2.43
C ALA A 624 10.88 11.56 3.36
N ILE A 625 10.66 11.60 4.68
CA ILE A 625 11.74 11.54 5.68
C ILE A 625 12.43 10.17 5.63
N SER A 626 11.67 9.07 5.56
CA SER A 626 12.25 7.72 5.45
C SER A 626 13.11 7.56 4.19
N ASN A 627 12.70 8.15 3.06
CA ASN A 627 13.47 8.12 1.82
C ASN A 627 14.71 9.02 1.89
N MET A 628 14.63 10.19 2.57
CA MET A 628 15.76 11.09 2.78
C MET A 628 16.90 10.40 3.56
N LEU A 629 16.59 9.54 4.54
CA LEU A 629 17.59 8.78 5.30
C LEU A 629 18.42 7.81 4.43
N ILE A 630 17.93 7.42 3.26
CA ILE A 630 18.62 6.50 2.34
C ILE A 630 19.47 7.29 1.33
N GLU A 631 19.22 8.59 1.16
CA GLU A 631 19.97 9.47 0.27
C GLU A 631 21.42 9.67 0.74
N PRO A 632 22.37 10.03 -0.15
CA PRO A 632 23.75 10.33 0.27
C PRO A 632 23.81 11.45 1.31
N GLY A 633 24.71 11.34 2.30
CA GLY A 633 24.77 12.23 3.47
C GLY A 633 24.82 13.73 3.14
N LYS A 634 25.43 14.11 2.01
CA LYS A 634 25.44 15.51 1.54
C LYS A 634 24.07 16.09 1.18
N TYR A 635 23.04 15.25 1.04
CA TYR A 635 21.66 15.64 0.76
C TYR A 635 20.73 15.39 1.97
N GLN A 636 21.27 14.86 3.07
CA GLN A 636 20.55 14.72 4.33
C GLN A 636 20.71 16.03 5.10
N THR A 637 19.65 16.82 5.16
CA THR A 637 19.65 18.10 5.87
C THR A 637 18.70 18.04 7.04
N ALA A 638 19.11 18.53 8.21
CA ALA A 638 18.28 18.69 9.40
C ALA A 638 17.41 17.44 9.70
N VAL A 639 18.05 16.26 9.75
CA VAL A 639 17.34 14.97 9.89
C VAL A 639 16.61 14.88 11.21
N ASP A 640 17.25 15.26 12.32
CA ASP A 640 16.68 15.18 13.66
C ASP A 640 15.52 16.16 13.82
N GLU A 641 15.65 17.38 13.30
CA GLU A 641 14.63 18.41 13.32
C GLU A 641 13.42 17.98 12.45
N SER A 642 13.69 17.40 11.28
CA SER A 642 12.64 16.87 10.39
C SER A 642 11.88 15.73 11.04
N PHE A 643 12.58 14.86 11.75
CA PHE A 643 11.97 13.76 12.49
C PHE A 643 11.15 14.28 13.68
N ARG A 644 11.66 15.25 14.44
CA ARG A 644 10.90 15.90 15.52
C ARG A 644 9.64 16.58 14.99
N PHE A 645 9.75 17.29 13.87
CA PHE A 645 8.59 17.89 13.20
C PHE A 645 7.54 16.85 12.79
N LEU A 646 7.95 15.69 12.23
CA LEU A 646 7.04 14.57 11.94
C LEU A 646 6.32 14.07 13.20
N CYS A 647 7.03 13.91 14.31
CA CYS A 647 6.43 13.48 15.57
C CYS A 647 5.37 14.48 16.08
N LEU A 648 5.63 15.77 15.94
CA LEU A 648 4.66 16.82 16.31
C LEU A 648 3.46 16.84 15.35
N CYS A 649 3.66 16.66 14.04
CA CYS A 649 2.55 16.51 13.08
C CYS A 649 1.69 15.29 13.43
N HIS A 650 2.31 14.16 13.80
CA HIS A 650 1.58 12.96 14.20
C HIS A 650 0.77 13.20 15.49
N ALA A 651 1.35 13.86 16.49
CA ALA A 651 0.64 14.25 17.70
C ALA A 651 -0.54 15.20 17.39
N MET A 652 -0.31 16.20 16.54
CA MET A 652 -1.36 17.14 16.11
C MET A 652 -2.51 16.42 15.42
N LEU A 653 -2.22 15.55 14.44
CA LEU A 653 -3.26 14.78 13.73
C LEU A 653 -4.05 13.90 14.69
N SER A 654 -3.39 13.32 15.69
CA SER A 654 -4.04 12.50 16.70
C SER A 654 -4.99 13.32 17.58
N TYR A 655 -4.58 14.51 18.02
CA TYR A 655 -5.44 15.41 18.80
C TYR A 655 -6.63 15.91 17.97
N ILE A 656 -6.41 16.28 16.71
CA ILE A 656 -7.47 16.65 15.78
C ILE A 656 -8.43 15.46 15.53
N SER A 657 -7.91 14.26 15.39
CA SER A 657 -8.72 13.05 15.21
C SER A 657 -9.54 12.72 16.47
N ALA A 658 -9.00 12.98 17.66
CA ALA A 658 -9.74 12.87 18.93
C ALA A 658 -10.93 13.84 18.99
N LEU A 659 -10.70 15.10 18.60
CA LEU A 659 -11.80 16.06 18.42
C LEU A 659 -12.82 15.55 17.40
N GLY A 660 -12.36 14.96 16.29
CA GLY A 660 -13.21 14.38 15.25
C GLY A 660 -14.05 13.19 15.71
N ALA A 661 -13.52 12.34 16.59
CA ALA A 661 -14.23 11.17 17.09
C ALA A 661 -15.41 11.53 18.02
N HIS A 662 -15.33 12.67 18.72
CA HIS A 662 -16.25 13.11 19.75
C HIS A 662 -17.07 14.37 19.38
N ARG A 663 -17.48 14.51 18.12
CA ARG A 663 -18.23 15.66 17.59
C ARG A 663 -19.67 15.73 18.11
N THR A 664 -19.85 15.93 19.39
CA THR A 664 -21.18 16.21 19.98
C THR A 664 -21.48 17.71 19.90
N ARG A 665 -22.76 18.07 19.70
CA ARG A 665 -23.15 19.47 19.73
C ARG A 665 -22.93 20.03 21.14
N LEU A 666 -22.12 21.07 21.24
CA LEU A 666 -21.92 21.81 22.47
C LEU A 666 -23.20 22.60 22.77
N LYS A 667 -23.61 22.71 24.04
CA LYS A 667 -24.84 23.35 24.44
C LYS A 667 -24.63 24.79 24.94
N ASP A 668 -23.40 25.05 25.44
CA ASP A 668 -23.03 26.30 26.08
C ASP A 668 -22.39 27.27 25.10
N GLU A 669 -22.91 28.53 25.05
CA GLU A 669 -22.39 29.56 24.14
C GLU A 669 -21.01 30.06 24.58
N GLU A 670 -20.69 30.08 25.88
CA GLU A 670 -19.36 30.45 26.38
C GLU A 670 -18.30 29.47 25.88
N THR A 671 -18.59 28.20 25.96
CA THR A 671 -17.73 27.12 25.40
C THR A 671 -17.58 27.23 23.89
N HIS A 672 -18.63 27.59 23.15
CA HIS A 672 -18.56 27.84 21.72
C HIS A 672 -17.63 28.98 21.35
N GLN A 673 -17.70 30.08 22.10
CA GLN A 673 -16.83 31.25 21.91
C GLN A 673 -15.36 30.88 22.18
N LEU A 674 -15.08 30.17 23.29
CA LEU A 674 -13.74 29.74 23.65
C LEU A 674 -13.14 28.80 22.59
N VAL A 675 -13.92 27.85 22.10
CA VAL A 675 -13.50 26.92 21.01
C VAL A 675 -13.24 27.69 19.72
N ALA A 676 -14.07 28.69 19.38
CA ALA A 676 -13.88 29.50 18.17
C ALA A 676 -12.65 30.40 18.27
N GLU A 677 -12.38 30.98 19.44
CA GLU A 677 -11.21 31.82 19.70
C GLU A 677 -9.92 30.96 19.63
N SER A 678 -9.91 29.81 20.32
CA SER A 678 -8.81 28.86 20.26
C SER A 678 -8.53 28.41 18.83
N HIS A 679 -9.57 28.06 18.05
CA HIS A 679 -9.43 27.70 16.65
C HIS A 679 -8.79 28.82 15.82
N ARG A 680 -9.19 30.10 16.04
CA ARG A 680 -8.61 31.25 15.31
C ARG A 680 -7.12 31.39 15.57
N ILE A 681 -6.68 31.22 16.83
CA ILE A 681 -5.26 31.28 17.21
C ILE A 681 -4.49 30.12 16.57
N ILE A 682 -4.96 28.89 16.73
CA ILE A 682 -4.33 27.71 16.12
C ILE A 682 -4.21 27.91 14.61
N HIS A 683 -5.26 28.40 13.95
CA HIS A 683 -5.28 28.67 12.52
C HIS A 683 -4.23 29.70 12.11
N SER A 684 -4.05 30.78 12.89
CA SER A 684 -3.04 31.83 12.68
C SER A 684 -1.62 31.23 12.76
N HIS A 685 -1.31 30.45 13.82
CA HIS A 685 -0.01 29.80 13.98
C HIS A 685 0.28 28.80 12.86
N LEU A 686 -0.68 27.98 12.48
CA LEU A 686 -0.50 27.02 11.39
C LEU A 686 -0.27 27.73 10.05
N ASN A 687 -0.94 28.84 9.78
CA ASN A 687 -0.66 29.68 8.61
C ASN A 687 0.75 30.26 8.64
N GLN A 688 1.21 30.73 9.80
CA GLN A 688 2.57 31.25 9.95
C GLN A 688 3.60 30.16 9.69
N ILE A 689 3.46 28.98 10.27
CA ILE A 689 4.32 27.82 10.03
C ILE A 689 4.32 27.46 8.52
N GLN A 690 3.16 27.43 7.89
CA GLN A 690 3.02 27.17 6.45
C GLN A 690 3.76 28.21 5.60
N CYS A 691 3.64 29.50 5.93
CA CYS A 691 4.33 30.58 5.23
C CYS A 691 5.85 30.46 5.38
N GLN A 692 6.33 30.20 6.59
CA GLN A 692 7.76 29.98 6.87
C GLN A 692 8.32 28.82 6.05
N LEU A 693 7.65 27.67 6.06
CA LEU A 693 8.05 26.48 5.29
C LEU A 693 8.04 26.72 3.77
N ASN A 694 7.20 27.62 3.27
CA ASN A 694 7.16 28.01 1.86
C ASN A 694 8.04 29.22 1.51
N ASN A 695 8.84 29.74 2.45
CA ASN A 695 9.65 30.96 2.29
C ASN A 695 8.80 32.17 1.82
N LYS A 696 7.59 32.32 2.35
CA LYS A 696 6.70 33.46 2.08
C LYS A 696 6.68 34.37 3.29
N GLU A 697 6.68 35.68 3.05
CA GLU A 697 6.49 36.65 4.11
C GLU A 697 5.07 36.53 4.69
N PHE A 698 4.97 36.48 5.99
CA PHE A 698 3.72 36.50 6.73
C PHE A 698 3.54 37.86 7.41
N ASN A 699 2.48 38.57 7.06
CA ASN A 699 2.10 39.80 7.79
C ASN A 699 1.48 39.36 9.11
N VAL A 700 2.16 39.65 10.21
CA VAL A 700 1.68 39.39 11.55
C VAL A 700 0.50 40.35 11.79
N GLU A 701 -0.73 39.90 11.62
CA GLU A 701 -1.88 40.61 12.17
C GLU A 701 -1.78 40.58 13.70
N ASN A 702 -1.95 41.75 14.33
CA ASN A 702 -1.81 42.04 15.77
C ASN A 702 -2.82 41.27 16.68
N ASN A 703 -3.31 40.11 16.30
CA ASN A 703 -4.34 39.32 17.00
C ASN A 703 -3.82 38.41 18.13
N ILE A 704 -2.49 38.47 18.44
CA ILE A 704 -1.86 37.61 19.45
C ILE A 704 -2.03 38.12 20.90
N ARG A 705 -2.76 39.22 21.11
CA ARG A 705 -2.84 39.89 22.44
C ARG A 705 -3.53 39.09 23.55
N ASN A 706 -4.10 37.89 23.29
CA ASN A 706 -4.87 37.15 24.31
C ASN A 706 -4.48 35.65 24.43
N GLU A 707 -3.32 35.21 23.93
CA GLU A 707 -2.93 33.81 23.95
C GLU A 707 -2.84 33.19 25.34
N GLU A 708 -2.10 33.85 26.25
CA GLU A 708 -1.95 33.36 27.63
C GLU A 708 -3.27 33.26 28.38
N GLY A 709 -4.18 34.20 28.11
CA GLY A 709 -5.53 34.20 28.69
C GLY A 709 -6.39 33.04 28.21
N ILE A 710 -6.27 32.65 26.94
CA ILE A 710 -7.02 31.54 26.35
C ILE A 710 -6.42 30.21 26.80
N GLU A 711 -5.09 30.07 26.77
CA GLU A 711 -4.41 28.84 27.24
C GLU A 711 -4.76 28.55 28.71
N LYS A 712 -4.78 29.58 29.55
CA LYS A 712 -5.20 29.47 30.95
C LYS A 712 -6.67 29.02 31.05
N ARG A 713 -7.59 29.64 30.30
CA ARG A 713 -9.01 29.23 30.25
C ARG A 713 -9.20 27.81 29.73
N LEU A 714 -8.40 27.36 28.78
CA LEU A 714 -8.43 25.98 28.30
C LEU A 714 -7.93 24.99 29.34
N SER A 715 -7.09 25.40 30.29
CA SER A 715 -6.57 24.54 31.38
C SER A 715 -7.43 24.56 32.63
N GLU A 716 -8.29 25.59 32.82
CA GLU A 716 -9.18 25.77 33.97
C GLU A 716 -10.54 25.10 33.68
N TRP A 717 -10.70 23.83 34.06
CA TRP A 717 -11.96 23.08 33.93
C TRP A 717 -12.87 23.33 35.15
N ARG A 718 -14.16 23.49 34.90
CA ARG A 718 -15.17 23.50 35.97
C ARG A 718 -15.57 22.03 36.28
N ASP A 719 -15.81 21.74 37.57
CA ASP A 719 -16.26 20.39 37.99
C ASP A 719 -17.62 20.00 37.42
N GLU A 720 -18.41 20.99 37.01
CA GLU A 720 -19.76 20.89 36.45
C GLU A 720 -19.77 20.62 34.92
N ASP A 721 -18.61 20.75 34.23
CA ASP A 721 -18.56 20.59 32.79
C ASP A 721 -18.86 19.13 32.36
N GLU A 722 -19.67 18.99 31.32
CA GLU A 722 -19.90 17.67 30.69
C GLU A 722 -18.57 17.06 30.23
N ASN A 723 -18.39 15.77 30.34
CA ASN A 723 -17.17 15.07 29.93
C ASN A 723 -16.78 15.38 28.46
N SER A 724 -17.77 15.62 27.60
CA SER A 724 -17.55 16.00 26.19
C SER A 724 -16.87 17.36 26.04
N VAL A 725 -17.25 18.35 26.84
CA VAL A 725 -16.66 19.70 26.86
C VAL A 725 -15.22 19.62 27.34
N ARG A 726 -14.98 18.93 28.45
CA ARG A 726 -13.62 18.75 29.01
C ARG A 726 -12.66 18.16 27.98
N MET A 727 -13.10 17.13 27.25
CA MET A 727 -12.28 16.51 26.21
C MET A 727 -11.93 17.49 25.10
N VAL A 728 -12.90 18.28 24.62
CA VAL A 728 -12.67 19.27 23.56
C VAL A 728 -11.64 20.31 24.02
N LEU A 729 -11.83 20.87 25.21
CA LEU A 729 -10.91 21.87 25.79
C LEU A 729 -9.50 21.28 25.99
N GLN A 730 -9.41 20.05 26.48
CA GLN A 730 -8.14 19.37 26.68
C GLN A 730 -7.39 19.12 25.36
N GLN A 731 -8.07 18.65 24.31
CA GLN A 731 -7.42 18.42 23.02
C GLN A 731 -6.94 19.76 22.40
N LEU A 732 -7.73 20.82 22.50
CA LEU A 732 -7.32 22.14 22.06
C LEU A 732 -6.11 22.66 22.86
N HIS A 733 -6.09 22.46 24.18
CA HIS A 733 -4.93 22.80 25.02
C HIS A 733 -3.67 22.03 24.60
N LEU A 734 -3.77 20.72 24.34
CA LEU A 734 -2.65 19.91 23.85
C LEU A 734 -2.14 20.39 22.48
N ILE A 735 -3.04 20.83 21.60
CA ILE A 735 -2.64 21.44 20.32
C ILE A 735 -1.86 22.73 20.57
N HIS A 736 -2.34 23.62 21.45
CA HIS A 736 -1.62 24.84 21.79
C HIS A 736 -0.22 24.57 22.32
N GLN A 737 -0.04 23.55 23.18
CA GLN A 737 1.27 23.20 23.76
C GLN A 737 2.32 22.76 22.74
N ILE A 738 1.93 22.21 21.58
CA ILE A 738 2.89 21.75 20.56
C ILE A 738 3.22 22.84 19.52
N LEU A 739 2.39 23.88 19.40
CA LEU A 739 2.58 24.95 18.41
C LEU A 739 3.91 25.69 18.54
N PRO A 740 4.38 26.10 19.75
CA PRO A 740 5.66 26.81 19.89
C PRO A 740 6.85 25.99 19.38
N GLU A 741 6.90 24.69 19.68
CA GLU A 741 7.95 23.80 19.21
C GLU A 741 7.87 23.59 17.68
N MET A 742 6.67 23.43 17.13
CA MET A 742 6.48 23.34 15.68
C MET A 742 6.94 24.62 14.97
N HIS A 743 6.68 25.79 15.54
CA HIS A 743 7.12 27.08 15.01
C HIS A 743 8.64 27.19 15.03
N SER A 744 9.29 26.91 16.17
CA SER A 744 10.75 26.92 16.30
C SER A 744 11.41 25.95 15.29
N LEU A 745 10.89 24.75 15.13
CA LEU A 745 11.39 23.80 14.17
C LEU A 745 11.18 24.27 12.71
N SER A 746 10.06 24.89 12.41
CA SER A 746 9.81 25.44 11.06
C SER A 746 10.76 26.57 10.70
N GLU A 747 11.17 27.39 11.69
CA GLU A 747 12.17 28.43 11.50
C GLU A 747 13.57 27.85 11.25
N ILE A 748 13.99 26.85 12.03
CA ILE A 748 15.27 26.15 11.82
C ILE A 748 15.29 25.48 10.45
N LEU A 749 14.21 24.80 10.09
CA LEU A 749 14.10 24.09 8.82
C LEU A 749 14.08 25.06 7.62
N SER A 750 13.46 26.24 7.72
CA SER A 750 13.39 27.23 6.64
C SER A 750 14.70 27.97 6.40
N THR A 751 15.58 28.06 7.39
CA THR A 751 16.92 28.68 7.22
C THR A 751 17.81 27.76 6.35
N PRO A 752 18.38 28.25 5.24
CA PRO A 752 19.27 27.45 4.42
C PRO A 752 20.49 27.05 5.25
N SER A 753 20.61 25.78 5.60
CA SER A 753 21.80 25.23 6.27
C SER A 753 23.02 25.49 5.39
N LYS A 754 23.96 26.28 5.88
CA LYS A 754 25.31 26.36 5.29
C LYS A 754 25.87 24.92 5.30
N PRO A 755 26.41 24.41 4.18
CA PRO A 755 27.05 23.12 4.18
C PRO A 755 28.19 23.15 5.22
N GLU A 756 28.07 22.33 6.27
CA GLU A 756 29.19 22.10 7.17
C GLU A 756 30.34 21.55 6.31
N SER A 757 31.38 22.35 6.19
CA SER A 757 32.65 21.92 5.61
C SER A 757 33.28 20.87 6.51
N LYS A 758 33.09 19.61 6.16
CA LYS A 758 33.93 18.51 6.62
C LYS A 758 34.82 18.01 5.52
#